data_01bbe02c9d004b285b71d3de0580db30
#
_entry.id   01bbe02c9d004b285b71d3de0580db30
#
_cell.length_a   1.000
_cell.length_b   1.000
_cell.length_c   1.000
_cell.angle_alpha   90.00
_cell.angle_beta   90.00
_cell.angle_gamma   90.00
#
_symmetry.space_group_name_H-M   'P 1'
#
loop_
_entity.id
_entity.type
_entity.pdbx_description
1 polymer ?
#
loop_
_entity_poly.entity_id
_entity_poly.type
_entity_poly.pdbx_seq_one_letter_code
_entity_poly.pdbx_strand_id
1 'polypeptide(L)'
;MTTLEKIQAAAQAGQLIASTAENMQTWLKAGLPDWALASIDELVAQQAWAELNDRFYRYLEFGTGGMRGRTIGVVSAKAETGQLGPQGTPEHAAVGCNVLNDFTLIRATIGLYRYTHSYLAKAGRAELPKLVIAHDVRHFSRHFCELAASTWTKLGGTAYIFTGPRSTPQLSFSVRHLKAHAGVVITASHNPPHDNGFKAYFEDGGQVVPPHDNAIVAEVNKVSLGELAAFLAKELDRVITLGRAADDAYLAVAAKALLDPSVFKKVKIKIAFTNIHGTGGVASVPLLLHAGAEVHEVAEQVEFDPRFPTVKSPNPENAEALSKAVALAEERGLDLVVATDPDCDRMGCAVRNREGKMELLTGNQIGAMLAEYRISKYKELGWIPKEGVASAALVKTFVTSPLQDVIGRAHGVKVINTLTGFKWIAAKIRGYEDHLKAKLLAAEGIAIDYDATPFESRAKLLQKYSTFYLFGGEESYGYLGNDYVRDKDGNAACLMFAELCAWVKSRGMAVTEYLDDIYLRHGFYLEGVINIYYEGASGAAKIKRILDTYRSAPPTAFGDVAVAKFQDFGREQIFDADGEKIPSQDLYFVTLANGSSFAARGSGTEPKMKFYLFAHAKAAGAAELTAVKTQVKTELERVRALIEADAKKRAEG
;
A
#
# COMPACT_ATOMS: atom_id res chain seq x y z
N MET A 1 6.00 4.10 -47.52
CA MET A 1 6.16 4.99 -46.33
C MET A 1 6.86 4.22 -45.23
N THR A 2 7.93 4.74 -44.73
CA THR A 2 8.63 4.23 -43.54
C THR A 2 7.77 4.42 -42.29
N THR A 3 8.07 3.72 -41.22
CA THR A 3 7.38 3.90 -39.93
C THR A 3 7.44 5.35 -39.45
N LEU A 4 8.57 6.01 -39.62
CA LEU A 4 8.73 7.41 -39.26
C LEU A 4 7.80 8.34 -40.09
N GLU A 5 7.69 8.13 -41.36
CA GLU A 5 6.77 8.89 -42.24
C GLU A 5 5.30 8.67 -41.84
N LYS A 6 4.91 7.43 -41.48
CA LYS A 6 3.56 7.13 -41.01
C LYS A 6 3.25 7.84 -39.68
N ILE A 7 4.21 7.85 -38.72
CA ILE A 7 4.09 8.57 -37.47
C ILE A 7 3.89 10.06 -37.68
N GLN A 8 4.70 10.67 -38.59
CA GLN A 8 4.58 12.08 -38.91
C GLN A 8 3.23 12.41 -39.55
N ALA A 9 2.78 11.59 -40.51
CA ALA A 9 1.47 11.75 -41.14
C ALA A 9 0.31 11.63 -40.13
N ALA A 10 0.37 10.66 -39.22
CA ALA A 10 -0.64 10.49 -38.17
C ALA A 10 -0.67 11.68 -37.18
N ALA A 11 0.50 12.24 -36.86
CA ALA A 11 0.58 13.44 -36.01
C ALA A 11 -0.02 14.67 -36.71
N GLN A 12 0.28 14.86 -38.01
CA GLN A 12 -0.32 15.94 -38.81
C GLN A 12 -1.83 15.79 -38.95
N ALA A 13 -2.33 14.56 -39.05
CA ALA A 13 -3.76 14.25 -39.11
C ALA A 13 -4.47 14.32 -37.72
N GLY A 14 -3.77 14.65 -36.64
CA GLY A 14 -4.31 14.73 -35.28
C GLY A 14 -4.65 13.36 -34.64
N GLN A 15 -4.20 12.26 -35.25
CA GLN A 15 -4.39 10.89 -34.73
C GLN A 15 -3.40 10.55 -33.62
N LEU A 16 -2.17 11.09 -33.68
CA LEU A 16 -1.17 11.04 -32.64
C LEU A 16 -1.00 12.41 -31.96
N ILE A 17 -0.90 12.41 -30.65
CA ILE A 17 -0.53 13.58 -29.84
C ILE A 17 0.92 13.97 -30.19
N ALA A 18 1.25 15.25 -30.24
CA ALA A 18 2.59 15.71 -30.58
C ALA A 18 3.69 15.06 -29.74
N SER A 19 3.51 15.01 -28.40
CA SER A 19 4.45 14.36 -27.50
C SER A 19 4.62 12.85 -27.77
N THR A 20 3.55 12.18 -28.19
CA THR A 20 3.61 10.76 -28.60
C THR A 20 4.53 10.58 -29.80
N ALA A 21 4.35 11.41 -30.84
CA ALA A 21 5.18 11.33 -32.04
C ALA A 21 6.66 11.64 -31.75
N GLU A 22 6.94 12.63 -30.90
CA GLU A 22 8.29 12.97 -30.47
C GLU A 22 8.97 11.83 -29.69
N ASN A 23 8.25 11.24 -28.70
CA ASN A 23 8.76 10.12 -27.92
C ASN A 23 8.99 8.88 -28.79
N MET A 24 8.07 8.55 -29.69
CA MET A 24 8.25 7.44 -30.65
C MET A 24 9.48 7.64 -31.54
N GLN A 25 9.69 8.84 -32.07
CA GLN A 25 10.87 9.16 -32.86
C GLN A 25 12.17 9.01 -32.06
N THR A 26 12.15 9.41 -30.77
CA THR A 26 13.29 9.25 -29.86
C THR A 26 13.59 7.77 -29.65
N TRP A 27 12.57 6.96 -29.42
CA TRP A 27 12.71 5.51 -29.23
C TRP A 27 13.24 4.80 -30.47
N LEU A 28 12.73 5.10 -31.65
CA LEU A 28 13.21 4.52 -32.91
C LEU A 28 14.71 4.80 -33.19
N LYS A 29 15.27 5.88 -32.62
CA LYS A 29 16.68 6.26 -32.76
C LYS A 29 17.57 5.75 -31.61
N ALA A 30 17.00 5.10 -30.61
CA ALA A 30 17.73 4.77 -29.37
C ALA A 30 18.54 3.46 -29.41
N GLY A 31 18.60 2.76 -30.55
CA GLY A 31 19.32 1.49 -30.66
C GLY A 31 18.62 0.36 -29.91
N LEU A 32 17.30 0.30 -30.00
CA LEU A 32 16.48 -0.74 -29.38
C LEU A 32 16.72 -2.10 -30.05
N PRO A 33 16.45 -3.22 -29.35
CA PRO A 33 16.44 -4.56 -29.94
C PRO A 33 15.42 -4.68 -31.07
N ASP A 34 15.69 -5.57 -32.03
CA ASP A 34 14.86 -5.77 -33.22
C ASP A 34 13.38 -6.06 -32.88
N TRP A 35 13.12 -6.86 -31.84
CA TRP A 35 11.75 -7.16 -31.42
C TRP A 35 10.99 -5.90 -30.96
N ALA A 36 11.67 -4.97 -30.29
CA ALA A 36 11.04 -3.72 -29.83
C ALA A 36 10.76 -2.76 -30.99
N LEU A 37 11.64 -2.69 -31.98
CA LEU A 37 11.42 -1.95 -33.21
C LEU A 37 10.26 -2.57 -34.01
N ALA A 38 10.23 -3.91 -34.16
CA ALA A 38 9.14 -4.62 -34.81
C ALA A 38 7.80 -4.40 -34.11
N SER A 39 7.76 -4.32 -32.79
CA SER A 39 6.53 -3.99 -32.04
C SER A 39 5.97 -2.62 -32.44
N ILE A 40 6.82 -1.59 -32.48
CA ILE A 40 6.40 -0.24 -32.90
C ILE A 40 5.91 -0.28 -34.34
N ASP A 41 6.65 -0.94 -35.24
CA ASP A 41 6.31 -1.04 -36.68
C ASP A 41 4.96 -1.73 -36.90
N GLU A 42 4.69 -2.82 -36.16
CA GLU A 42 3.42 -3.55 -36.24
C GLU A 42 2.24 -2.68 -35.78
N LEU A 43 2.37 -1.99 -34.64
CA LEU A 43 1.30 -1.14 -34.10
C LEU A 43 1.01 0.07 -35.01
N VAL A 44 2.07 0.65 -35.64
CA VAL A 44 1.93 1.71 -36.63
C VAL A 44 1.28 1.18 -37.90
N ALA A 45 1.65 -0.03 -38.35
CA ALA A 45 1.04 -0.66 -39.53
C ALA A 45 -0.45 -0.98 -39.32
N GLN A 46 -0.83 -1.37 -38.09
CA GLN A 46 -2.21 -1.61 -37.67
C GLN A 46 -3.01 -0.32 -37.42
N GLN A 47 -2.37 0.84 -37.49
CA GLN A 47 -2.95 2.14 -37.13
C GLN A 47 -3.53 2.17 -35.70
N ALA A 48 -2.88 1.48 -34.75
CA ALA A 48 -3.30 1.39 -33.36
C ALA A 48 -3.00 2.70 -32.60
N TRP A 49 -3.48 3.83 -33.14
CA TRP A 49 -3.11 5.18 -32.67
C TRP A 49 -3.51 5.45 -31.22
N ALA A 50 -4.66 4.92 -30.76
CA ALA A 50 -5.08 5.07 -29.38
C ALA A 50 -4.11 4.35 -28.42
N GLU A 51 -3.70 3.13 -28.75
CA GLU A 51 -2.70 2.36 -27.98
C GLU A 51 -1.33 3.05 -27.98
N LEU A 52 -0.88 3.56 -29.14
CA LEU A 52 0.39 4.28 -29.25
C LEU A 52 0.38 5.59 -28.46
N ASN A 53 -0.75 6.31 -28.47
CA ASN A 53 -0.90 7.48 -27.60
C ASN A 53 -0.78 7.11 -26.13
N ASP A 54 -1.45 6.05 -25.65
CA ASP A 54 -1.37 5.60 -24.25
C ASP A 54 0.05 5.20 -23.87
N ARG A 55 0.78 4.52 -24.76
CA ARG A 55 2.14 4.03 -24.50
C ARG A 55 3.23 5.09 -24.56
N PHE A 56 3.03 6.20 -25.30
CA PHE A 56 4.11 7.12 -25.63
C PHE A 56 3.83 8.61 -25.31
N TYR A 57 2.64 9.00 -24.80
CA TYR A 57 2.34 10.43 -24.60
C TYR A 57 3.21 11.12 -23.56
N ARG A 58 3.78 10.36 -22.60
CA ARG A 58 4.73 10.82 -21.57
C ARG A 58 5.62 9.67 -21.11
N TYR A 59 6.67 9.98 -20.35
CA TYR A 59 7.41 8.95 -19.63
C TYR A 59 6.64 8.51 -18.38
N LEU A 60 6.70 7.20 -18.07
CA LEU A 60 6.14 6.64 -16.86
C LEU A 60 6.80 7.32 -15.65
N GLU A 61 5.99 7.99 -14.87
CA GLU A 61 6.49 8.75 -13.73
C GLU A 61 6.97 7.81 -12.62
N PHE A 62 8.18 8.07 -12.16
CA PHE A 62 8.62 7.59 -10.87
C PHE A 62 7.97 8.50 -9.82
N GLY A 63 6.73 8.18 -9.41
CA GLY A 63 5.99 8.94 -8.42
C GLY A 63 6.61 8.84 -7.02
N THR A 64 5.94 9.42 -6.04
CA THR A 64 6.39 9.38 -4.64
C THR A 64 6.36 7.96 -4.07
N GLY A 65 7.37 7.15 -4.40
CA GLY A 65 7.53 5.78 -3.89
C GLY A 65 7.69 4.70 -4.95
N GLY A 66 7.74 5.04 -6.24
CA GLY A 66 7.97 4.08 -7.31
C GLY A 66 7.15 4.34 -8.57
N MET A 67 7.16 3.37 -9.47
CA MET A 67 6.40 3.38 -10.72
C MET A 67 5.30 2.33 -10.68
N ARG A 68 4.19 2.58 -11.37
CA ARG A 68 3.14 1.61 -11.64
C ARG A 68 2.60 1.84 -13.04
N GLY A 69 2.47 0.78 -13.83
CA GLY A 69 1.99 0.87 -15.20
C GLY A 69 1.61 -0.49 -15.75
N ARG A 70 0.99 -0.46 -16.92
CA ARG A 70 0.68 -1.68 -17.68
C ARG A 70 1.97 -2.33 -18.16
N THR A 71 1.97 -3.65 -18.19
CA THR A 71 3.02 -4.48 -18.79
C THR A 71 2.54 -5.19 -20.05
N ILE A 72 1.21 -5.31 -20.20
CA ILE A 72 0.57 -5.92 -21.37
C ILE A 72 -0.37 -4.89 -22.00
N GLY A 73 -0.19 -4.60 -23.29
CA GLY A 73 -0.99 -3.65 -24.03
C GLY A 73 -2.47 -4.08 -24.17
N VAL A 74 -3.37 -3.11 -24.43
CA VAL A 74 -4.74 -3.43 -24.88
C VAL A 74 -4.68 -4.03 -26.28
N VAL A 75 -3.83 -3.45 -27.13
CA VAL A 75 -3.45 -4.01 -28.42
C VAL A 75 -1.99 -4.44 -28.30
N SER A 76 -1.72 -5.74 -28.38
CA SER A 76 -0.37 -6.30 -28.34
C SER A 76 0.16 -6.58 -29.75
N ALA A 77 1.43 -6.24 -29.99
CA ALA A 77 2.14 -6.63 -31.19
C ALA A 77 2.50 -8.13 -31.15
N LYS A 78 2.61 -8.77 -32.30
CA LYS A 78 3.11 -10.16 -32.39
C LYS A 78 4.54 -10.28 -31.86
N ALA A 79 5.36 -9.27 -32.13
CA ALA A 79 6.72 -9.18 -31.62
C ALA A 79 6.81 -9.13 -30.08
N GLU A 80 5.78 -8.58 -29.41
CA GLU A 80 5.69 -8.62 -27.94
C GLU A 80 5.16 -9.97 -27.44
N THR A 81 4.12 -10.49 -28.11
CA THR A 81 3.48 -11.74 -27.72
C THR A 81 4.44 -12.91 -27.83
N GLY A 82 5.18 -12.99 -28.96
CA GLY A 82 6.17 -14.02 -29.22
C GLY A 82 5.67 -15.42 -28.90
N GLN A 83 6.51 -16.22 -28.25
CA GLN A 83 6.14 -17.50 -27.67
C GLN A 83 5.57 -17.28 -26.24
N LEU A 84 4.29 -17.58 -26.06
CA LEU A 84 3.66 -17.48 -24.76
C LEU A 84 4.32 -18.39 -23.73
N GLY A 85 4.72 -17.83 -22.62
CA GLY A 85 5.20 -18.54 -21.45
C GLY A 85 4.06 -19.19 -20.62
N PRO A 86 4.39 -19.75 -19.46
CA PRO A 86 3.41 -20.31 -18.54
C PRO A 86 2.28 -19.31 -18.24
N GLN A 87 1.06 -19.82 -18.10
CA GLN A 87 -0.13 -19.02 -17.77
C GLN A 87 -0.40 -17.86 -18.74
N GLY A 88 0.10 -17.97 -19.99
CA GLY A 88 -0.16 -17.00 -21.05
C GLY A 88 0.65 -15.71 -20.94
N THR A 89 1.75 -15.68 -20.22
CA THR A 89 2.66 -14.53 -20.17
C THR A 89 3.29 -14.30 -21.54
N PRO A 90 3.19 -13.10 -22.15
CA PRO A 90 3.90 -12.75 -23.38
C PRO A 90 5.41 -12.88 -23.23
N GLU A 91 6.13 -13.06 -24.33
CA GLU A 91 7.59 -13.14 -24.34
C GLU A 91 8.23 -11.82 -23.88
N HIS A 92 7.65 -10.69 -24.30
CA HIS A 92 8.12 -9.35 -23.96
C HIS A 92 6.98 -8.49 -23.40
N ALA A 93 7.32 -7.62 -22.46
CA ALA A 93 6.41 -6.58 -22.00
C ALA A 93 6.19 -5.51 -23.09
N ALA A 94 5.04 -4.83 -23.03
CA ALA A 94 4.63 -3.81 -23.99
C ALA A 94 5.70 -2.72 -24.16
N VAL A 95 6.03 -2.39 -25.41
CA VAL A 95 7.01 -1.34 -25.76
C VAL A 95 6.37 0.04 -25.60
N GLY A 96 7.08 0.94 -24.90
CA GLY A 96 6.63 2.31 -24.72
C GLY A 96 7.27 3.00 -23.51
N CYS A 97 7.24 4.32 -23.48
CA CYS A 97 7.80 5.09 -22.37
C CYS A 97 6.83 5.29 -21.19
N ASN A 98 5.52 5.09 -21.38
CA ASN A 98 4.48 5.23 -20.35
C ASN A 98 3.96 3.87 -19.85
N VAL A 99 4.69 2.81 -20.05
CA VAL A 99 4.39 1.44 -19.61
C VAL A 99 5.56 0.88 -18.81
N LEU A 100 5.29 -0.11 -17.94
CA LEU A 100 6.36 -0.80 -17.21
C LEU A 100 6.90 -1.93 -18.08
N ASN A 101 8.15 -1.82 -18.47
CA ASN A 101 8.88 -2.78 -19.30
C ASN A 101 10.37 -2.78 -18.96
N ASP A 102 11.16 -3.57 -19.66
CA ASP A 102 12.59 -3.69 -19.44
C ASP A 102 13.31 -2.35 -19.44
N PHE A 103 12.95 -1.46 -20.38
CA PHE A 103 13.61 -0.17 -20.54
C PHE A 103 13.30 0.80 -19.38
N THR A 104 12.03 0.93 -18.99
CA THR A 104 11.61 1.78 -17.88
C THR A 104 12.10 1.24 -16.54
N LEU A 105 12.16 -0.09 -16.38
CA LEU A 105 12.68 -0.76 -15.20
C LEU A 105 14.20 -0.55 -15.04
N ILE A 106 15.00 -0.79 -16.10
CA ILE A 106 16.45 -0.56 -16.09
C ILE A 106 16.74 0.90 -15.74
N ARG A 107 16.02 1.82 -16.37
CA ARG A 107 16.14 3.26 -16.14
C ARG A 107 15.92 3.64 -14.69
N ALA A 108 14.86 3.11 -14.06
CA ALA A 108 14.57 3.30 -12.64
C ALA A 108 15.64 2.70 -11.73
N THR A 109 16.13 1.50 -12.07
CA THR A 109 17.18 0.80 -11.30
C THR A 109 18.50 1.56 -11.34
N ILE A 110 18.90 2.07 -12.51
CA ILE A 110 20.12 2.91 -12.66
C ILE A 110 20.00 4.19 -11.82
N GLY A 111 18.86 4.87 -11.89
CA GLY A 111 18.62 6.09 -11.12
C GLY A 111 18.67 5.85 -9.61
N LEU A 112 18.03 4.78 -9.14
CA LEU A 112 18.07 4.38 -7.73
C LEU A 112 19.51 4.04 -7.30
N TYR A 113 20.27 3.31 -8.12
CA TYR A 113 21.68 3.01 -7.83
C TYR A 113 22.53 4.28 -7.72
N ARG A 114 22.46 5.17 -8.72
CA ARG A 114 23.24 6.43 -8.75
C ARG A 114 22.95 7.29 -7.52
N TYR A 115 21.68 7.42 -7.17
CA TYR A 115 21.27 8.12 -5.97
C TYR A 115 21.86 7.48 -4.71
N THR A 116 21.66 6.18 -4.52
CA THR A 116 22.14 5.44 -3.35
C THR A 116 23.67 5.55 -3.20
N HIS A 117 24.41 5.35 -4.29
CA HIS A 117 25.86 5.49 -4.30
C HIS A 117 26.32 6.92 -3.90
N SER A 118 25.68 7.94 -4.48
CA SER A 118 25.97 9.34 -4.15
C SER A 118 25.61 9.68 -2.70
N TYR A 119 24.52 9.12 -2.18
CA TYR A 119 24.10 9.30 -0.79
C TYR A 119 25.13 8.72 0.18
N LEU A 120 25.59 7.50 -0.05
CA LEU A 120 26.63 6.86 0.78
C LEU A 120 27.94 7.65 0.75
N ALA A 121 28.39 8.06 -0.43
CA ALA A 121 29.60 8.85 -0.57
C ALA A 121 29.53 10.19 0.19
N LYS A 122 28.40 10.91 0.12
CA LYS A 122 28.17 12.15 0.88
C LYS A 122 28.15 11.94 2.40
N ALA A 123 27.73 10.76 2.84
CA ALA A 123 27.74 10.37 4.25
C ALA A 123 29.12 9.86 4.73
N GLY A 124 30.16 9.87 3.87
CA GLY A 124 31.48 9.32 4.19
C GLY A 124 31.52 7.80 4.31
N ARG A 125 30.52 7.11 3.77
CA ARG A 125 30.38 5.65 3.79
C ARG A 125 31.00 5.08 2.52
N ALA A 126 31.97 4.18 2.66
CA ALA A 126 32.76 3.61 1.56
C ALA A 126 32.22 2.27 1.04
N GLU A 127 31.20 1.72 1.69
CA GLU A 127 30.60 0.46 1.26
C GLU A 127 29.85 0.58 -0.08
N LEU A 128 29.86 -0.51 -0.85
CA LEU A 128 29.11 -0.59 -2.10
C LEU A 128 27.60 -0.68 -1.83
N PRO A 129 26.76 -0.03 -2.67
CA PRO A 129 25.32 -0.09 -2.53
C PRO A 129 24.79 -1.54 -2.53
N LYS A 130 23.95 -1.86 -1.55
CA LYS A 130 23.26 -3.16 -1.43
C LYS A 130 21.78 -2.96 -1.72
N LEU A 131 21.20 -3.84 -2.54
CA LEU A 131 19.79 -3.86 -2.90
C LEU A 131 19.17 -5.21 -2.55
N VAL A 132 18.00 -5.19 -1.93
CA VAL A 132 17.14 -6.38 -1.80
C VAL A 132 15.94 -6.22 -2.73
N ILE A 133 15.57 -7.30 -3.46
CA ILE A 133 14.43 -7.27 -4.37
C ILE A 133 13.49 -8.43 -4.03
N ALA A 134 12.23 -8.13 -3.77
CA ALA A 134 11.12 -9.08 -3.75
C ALA A 134 10.21 -8.85 -4.94
N HIS A 135 9.38 -9.85 -5.25
CA HIS A 135 8.37 -9.73 -6.30
C HIS A 135 7.13 -10.54 -5.94
N ASP A 136 5.99 -10.11 -6.45
CA ASP A 136 4.74 -10.87 -6.37
C ASP A 136 4.63 -11.89 -7.53
N VAL A 137 3.42 -12.34 -7.81
CA VAL A 137 3.14 -13.42 -8.77
C VAL A 137 2.81 -12.92 -10.18
N ARG A 138 2.75 -11.61 -10.42
CA ARG A 138 2.27 -11.00 -11.65
C ARG A 138 3.12 -11.37 -12.87
N HIS A 139 2.53 -11.19 -14.06
CA HIS A 139 3.26 -11.30 -15.31
C HIS A 139 4.54 -10.45 -15.26
N PHE A 140 5.65 -11.00 -15.70
CA PHE A 140 6.99 -10.40 -15.69
C PHE A 140 7.61 -10.13 -14.32
N SER A 141 6.94 -10.35 -13.18
CA SER A 141 7.50 -10.00 -11.86
C SER A 141 8.85 -10.65 -11.61
N ARG A 142 9.02 -11.95 -11.90
CA ARG A 142 10.32 -12.63 -11.79
C ARG A 142 11.35 -12.09 -12.77
N HIS A 143 10.96 -11.88 -14.02
CA HIS A 143 11.84 -11.32 -15.05
C HIS A 143 12.37 -9.95 -14.66
N PHE A 144 11.49 -9.04 -14.21
CA PHE A 144 11.85 -7.70 -13.74
C PHE A 144 12.73 -7.72 -12.49
N CYS A 145 12.46 -8.63 -11.55
CA CYS A 145 13.29 -8.84 -10.37
C CYS A 145 14.73 -9.19 -10.77
N GLU A 146 14.92 -10.17 -11.65
CA GLU A 146 16.23 -10.60 -12.14
C GLU A 146 16.93 -9.50 -12.95
N LEU A 147 16.19 -8.78 -13.79
CA LEU A 147 16.73 -7.70 -14.60
C LEU A 147 17.22 -6.52 -13.76
N ALA A 148 16.46 -6.14 -12.73
CA ALA A 148 16.89 -5.12 -11.78
C ALA A 148 18.11 -5.56 -10.98
N ALA A 149 18.16 -6.82 -10.52
CA ALA A 149 19.31 -7.37 -9.80
C ALA A 149 20.58 -7.40 -10.67
N SER A 150 20.46 -7.88 -11.92
CA SER A 150 21.55 -7.87 -12.91
C SER A 150 22.04 -6.44 -13.20
N THR A 151 21.12 -5.51 -13.41
CA THR A 151 21.45 -4.09 -13.62
C THR A 151 22.25 -3.53 -12.43
N TRP A 152 21.81 -3.80 -11.21
CA TRP A 152 22.48 -3.34 -9.99
C TRP A 152 23.90 -3.90 -9.82
N THR A 153 24.08 -5.19 -10.09
CA THR A 153 25.41 -5.85 -9.99
C THR A 153 26.36 -5.42 -11.10
N LYS A 154 25.85 -5.13 -12.31
CA LYS A 154 26.64 -4.54 -13.40
C LYS A 154 27.15 -3.14 -13.07
N LEU A 155 26.41 -2.38 -12.29
CA LEU A 155 26.82 -1.06 -11.78
C LEU A 155 27.82 -1.14 -10.63
N GLY A 156 28.16 -2.35 -10.14
CA GLY A 156 29.13 -2.58 -9.08
C GLY A 156 28.53 -2.80 -7.69
N GLY A 157 27.21 -2.79 -7.54
CA GLY A 157 26.54 -3.04 -6.27
C GLY A 157 26.37 -4.54 -5.94
N THR A 158 25.85 -4.81 -4.75
CA THR A 158 25.42 -6.14 -4.31
C THR A 158 23.91 -6.25 -4.39
N ALA A 159 23.37 -7.29 -5.04
CA ALA A 159 21.94 -7.51 -5.13
C ALA A 159 21.54 -8.86 -4.51
N TYR A 160 20.44 -8.83 -3.76
CA TYR A 160 19.81 -9.99 -3.15
C TYR A 160 18.41 -10.17 -3.73
N ILE A 161 18.05 -11.39 -4.16
CA ILE A 161 16.71 -11.76 -4.62
C ILE A 161 16.23 -13.01 -3.88
N PHE A 162 14.93 -13.16 -3.69
CA PHE A 162 14.38 -14.39 -3.12
C PHE A 162 14.28 -15.51 -4.16
N THR A 163 14.24 -16.75 -3.69
CA THR A 163 14.07 -17.95 -4.54
C THR A 163 12.77 -17.93 -5.35
N GLY A 164 11.73 -17.23 -4.87
CA GLY A 164 10.42 -17.11 -5.52
C GLY A 164 9.66 -15.90 -5.00
N PRO A 165 8.35 -15.78 -5.31
CA PRO A 165 7.53 -14.65 -4.87
C PRO A 165 7.55 -14.49 -3.34
N ARG A 166 7.73 -13.24 -2.87
CA ARG A 166 7.68 -12.86 -1.45
C ARG A 166 6.95 -11.55 -1.27
N SER A 167 6.38 -11.40 -0.08
CA SER A 167 5.55 -10.27 0.29
C SER A 167 6.32 -8.96 0.47
N THR A 168 5.61 -7.84 0.35
CA THR A 168 6.13 -6.50 0.65
C THR A 168 6.73 -6.40 2.07
N PRO A 169 6.07 -6.89 3.16
CA PRO A 169 6.69 -6.86 4.48
C PRO A 169 7.95 -7.70 4.61
N GLN A 170 8.07 -8.84 3.89
CA GLN A 170 9.32 -9.61 3.87
C GLN A 170 10.47 -8.82 3.25
N LEU A 171 10.20 -8.02 2.20
CA LEU A 171 11.20 -7.10 1.66
C LEU A 171 11.61 -6.06 2.70
N SER A 172 10.64 -5.32 3.27
CA SER A 172 10.90 -4.26 4.25
C SER A 172 11.78 -4.76 5.41
N PHE A 173 11.44 -5.95 5.95
CA PHE A 173 12.25 -6.64 6.95
C PHE A 173 13.67 -6.95 6.44
N SER A 174 13.79 -7.52 5.24
CA SER A 174 15.07 -7.98 4.71
C SER A 174 16.03 -6.84 4.40
N VAL A 175 15.53 -5.65 4.00
CA VAL A 175 16.36 -4.45 3.86
C VAL A 175 17.05 -4.11 5.18
N ARG A 176 16.31 -4.09 6.29
CA ARG A 176 16.85 -3.83 7.64
C ARG A 176 17.76 -4.95 8.12
N HIS A 177 17.30 -6.20 7.99
CA HIS A 177 18.01 -7.40 8.47
C HIS A 177 19.38 -7.57 7.81
N LEU A 178 19.48 -7.33 6.51
CA LEU A 178 20.72 -7.43 5.72
C LEU A 178 21.53 -6.12 5.73
N LYS A 179 21.03 -5.07 6.43
CA LYS A 179 21.62 -3.73 6.41
C LYS A 179 21.87 -3.28 4.96
N ALA A 180 20.84 -3.47 4.10
CA ALA A 180 20.86 -3.03 2.72
C ALA A 180 20.49 -1.54 2.64
N HIS A 181 20.95 -0.87 1.58
CA HIS A 181 20.78 0.58 1.42
C HIS A 181 19.53 0.94 0.62
N ALA A 182 19.02 -0.03 -0.15
CA ALA A 182 17.80 0.11 -0.92
C ALA A 182 17.02 -1.20 -0.98
N GLY A 183 15.74 -1.11 -1.23
CA GLY A 183 14.85 -2.23 -1.51
C GLY A 183 13.95 -1.96 -2.69
N VAL A 184 13.51 -3.01 -3.37
CA VAL A 184 12.51 -2.93 -4.45
C VAL A 184 11.50 -4.06 -4.31
N VAL A 185 10.22 -3.76 -4.44
CA VAL A 185 9.17 -4.77 -4.66
C VAL A 185 8.61 -4.60 -6.05
N ILE A 186 8.68 -5.67 -6.84
CA ILE A 186 8.06 -5.72 -8.17
C ILE A 186 6.61 -6.20 -7.97
N THR A 187 5.68 -5.25 -7.96
CA THR A 187 4.25 -5.50 -7.70
C THR A 187 3.39 -4.31 -8.11
N ALA A 188 2.16 -4.58 -8.50
CA ALA A 188 1.09 -3.58 -8.58
C ALA A 188 0.00 -3.79 -7.51
N SER A 189 0.34 -4.52 -6.41
CA SER A 189 -0.62 -4.83 -5.32
C SER A 189 -1.90 -5.47 -5.89
N HIS A 190 -3.06 -4.90 -5.68
CA HIS A 190 -4.38 -5.40 -6.09
C HIS A 190 -4.87 -4.92 -7.47
N ASN A 191 -4.03 -4.24 -8.26
CA ASN A 191 -4.39 -3.78 -9.60
C ASN A 191 -4.70 -4.95 -10.55
N PRO A 192 -5.35 -4.71 -11.71
CA PRO A 192 -5.62 -5.73 -12.72
C PRO A 192 -4.38 -6.53 -13.14
N PRO A 193 -4.55 -7.74 -13.72
CA PRO A 193 -3.44 -8.65 -14.06
C PRO A 193 -2.39 -8.08 -15.03
N HIS A 194 -2.81 -7.18 -15.93
CA HIS A 194 -1.94 -6.56 -16.92
C HIS A 194 -1.04 -5.45 -16.37
N ASP A 195 -1.22 -5.06 -15.10
CA ASP A 195 -0.39 -4.05 -14.43
C ASP A 195 0.73 -4.71 -13.63
N ASN A 196 1.85 -3.98 -13.51
CA ASN A 196 2.91 -4.26 -12.56
C ASN A 196 3.52 -2.96 -12.05
N GLY A 197 4.49 -3.02 -11.15
CA GLY A 197 5.08 -1.84 -10.54
C GLY A 197 6.48 -2.09 -10.01
N PHE A 198 7.15 -1.00 -9.70
CA PHE A 198 8.47 -0.95 -9.08
C PHE A 198 8.34 -0.04 -7.85
N LYS A 199 8.10 -0.61 -6.67
CA LYS A 199 8.05 0.13 -5.40
C LYS A 199 9.47 0.23 -4.83
N ALA A 200 9.95 1.45 -4.57
CA ALA A 200 11.30 1.69 -4.04
C ALA A 200 11.27 1.94 -2.52
N TYR A 201 12.21 1.32 -1.84
CA TYR A 201 12.43 1.39 -0.39
C TYR A 201 13.85 1.86 -0.11
N PHE A 202 14.08 2.44 1.08
CA PHE A 202 15.40 2.89 1.49
C PHE A 202 15.92 2.11 2.70
N GLU A 203 17.11 2.47 3.20
CA GLU A 203 17.85 1.70 4.21
C GLU A 203 17.10 1.47 5.54
N ASP A 204 16.09 2.28 5.83
CA ASP A 204 15.20 2.08 6.99
C ASP A 204 14.14 0.98 6.77
N GLY A 205 14.06 0.41 5.56
CA GLY A 205 13.04 -0.56 5.17
C GLY A 205 11.68 0.07 4.83
N GLY A 206 11.56 1.38 4.84
CA GLY A 206 10.37 2.14 4.45
C GLY A 206 10.36 2.52 2.97
N GLN A 207 9.16 2.66 2.41
CA GLN A 207 9.01 3.21 1.07
C GLN A 207 9.57 4.64 1.04
N VAL A 208 10.28 4.99 -0.03
CA VAL A 208 10.95 6.30 -0.14
C VAL A 208 10.01 7.48 0.05
N VAL A 209 10.47 8.46 0.81
CA VAL A 209 9.80 9.74 1.10
C VAL A 209 10.78 10.88 0.89
N PRO A 210 10.35 12.16 0.90
CA PRO A 210 11.28 13.29 0.83
C PRO A 210 12.37 13.22 1.94
N PRO A 211 13.61 13.57 1.62
CA PRO A 211 14.10 14.13 0.34
C PRO A 211 14.49 13.06 -0.70
N HIS A 212 14.43 11.79 -0.36
CA HIS A 212 14.96 10.69 -1.16
C HIS A 212 14.18 10.50 -2.47
N ASP A 213 12.84 10.54 -2.44
CA ASP A 213 11.97 10.30 -3.60
C ASP A 213 12.27 11.26 -4.76
N ASN A 214 12.28 12.56 -4.51
CA ASN A 214 12.56 13.58 -5.55
C ASN A 214 14.00 13.48 -6.07
N ALA A 215 14.95 13.14 -5.21
CA ALA A 215 16.35 12.99 -5.61
C ALA A 215 16.56 11.73 -6.47
N ILE A 216 15.87 10.64 -6.18
CA ILE A 216 15.85 9.44 -7.03
C ILE A 216 15.24 9.77 -8.39
N VAL A 217 14.08 10.44 -8.42
CA VAL A 217 13.44 10.90 -9.68
C VAL A 217 14.40 11.73 -10.54
N ALA A 218 15.15 12.64 -9.92
CA ALA A 218 16.14 13.46 -10.62
C ALA A 218 17.24 12.60 -11.27
N GLU A 219 17.71 11.54 -10.61
CA GLU A 219 18.70 10.62 -11.18
C GLU A 219 18.10 9.73 -12.29
N VAL A 220 16.86 9.23 -12.11
CA VAL A 220 16.14 8.47 -13.13
C VAL A 220 15.99 9.28 -14.42
N ASN A 221 15.67 10.56 -14.30
CA ASN A 221 15.48 11.45 -15.47
C ASN A 221 16.77 11.76 -16.22
N LYS A 222 17.95 11.58 -15.62
CA LYS A 222 19.24 11.73 -16.29
C LYS A 222 19.64 10.51 -17.13
N VAL A 223 19.01 9.34 -16.92
CA VAL A 223 19.35 8.12 -17.65
C VAL A 223 18.82 8.20 -19.07
N SER A 224 19.72 8.12 -20.06
CA SER A 224 19.38 8.13 -21.48
C SER A 224 18.98 6.73 -21.98
N LEU A 225 18.17 6.67 -23.03
CA LEU A 225 17.77 5.39 -23.65
C LEU A 225 18.97 4.63 -24.22
N GLY A 226 20.00 5.35 -24.73
CA GLY A 226 21.19 4.73 -25.31
C GLY A 226 22.05 3.97 -24.28
N GLU A 227 21.92 4.28 -22.99
CA GLU A 227 22.63 3.56 -21.93
C GLU A 227 22.01 2.17 -21.67
N LEU A 228 20.74 1.96 -22.00
CA LEU A 228 19.97 0.81 -21.53
C LEU A 228 20.39 -0.52 -22.19
N ALA A 229 20.89 -0.46 -23.44
CA ALA A 229 21.29 -1.63 -24.21
C ALA A 229 22.29 -2.54 -23.48
N ALA A 230 23.21 -1.96 -22.72
CA ALA A 230 24.22 -2.68 -21.94
C ALA A 230 23.62 -3.52 -20.79
N PHE A 231 22.38 -3.24 -20.38
CA PHE A 231 21.72 -3.86 -19.24
C PHE A 231 20.61 -4.84 -19.61
N LEU A 232 20.20 -4.92 -20.87
CA LEU A 232 19.11 -5.79 -21.32
C LEU A 232 19.43 -7.29 -21.15
N ALA A 233 20.68 -7.69 -21.34
CA ALA A 233 21.10 -9.06 -21.08
C ALA A 233 21.28 -9.27 -19.58
N LYS A 234 20.57 -10.26 -19.00
CA LYS A 234 20.68 -10.61 -17.58
C LYS A 234 21.95 -11.39 -17.28
N GLU A 235 22.67 -10.99 -16.23
CA GLU A 235 23.83 -11.71 -15.66
C GLU A 235 23.55 -11.93 -14.17
N LEU A 236 23.34 -13.19 -13.78
CA LEU A 236 22.87 -13.53 -12.42
C LEU A 236 23.95 -14.22 -11.56
N ASP A 237 25.12 -14.46 -12.09
CA ASP A 237 26.24 -15.12 -11.41
C ASP A 237 26.70 -14.40 -10.14
N ARG A 238 26.54 -13.09 -10.08
CA ARG A 238 26.87 -12.23 -8.90
C ARG A 238 25.67 -11.87 -8.04
N VAL A 239 24.48 -12.34 -8.38
CA VAL A 239 23.26 -12.09 -7.62
C VAL A 239 23.13 -13.11 -6.50
N ILE A 240 22.91 -12.66 -5.28
CA ILE A 240 22.79 -13.53 -4.11
C ILE A 240 21.32 -13.93 -3.93
N THR A 241 21.07 -15.24 -3.88
CA THR A 241 19.72 -15.76 -3.67
C THR A 241 19.44 -15.98 -2.18
N LEU A 242 18.36 -15.38 -1.70
CA LEU A 242 17.84 -15.54 -0.35
C LEU A 242 16.94 -16.78 -0.30
N GLY A 243 17.35 -17.76 0.48
CA GLY A 243 16.61 -19.01 0.70
C GLY A 243 15.77 -18.96 1.98
N ARG A 244 15.40 -20.15 2.46
CA ARG A 244 14.52 -20.36 3.62
C ARG A 244 14.96 -19.61 4.89
N ALA A 245 16.27 -19.47 5.12
CA ALA A 245 16.77 -18.76 6.30
C ALA A 245 16.27 -17.30 6.39
N ALA A 246 16.07 -16.64 5.25
CA ALA A 246 15.51 -15.29 5.24
C ALA A 246 14.01 -15.29 5.60
N ASP A 247 13.27 -16.31 5.15
CA ASP A 247 11.86 -16.50 5.53
C ASP A 247 11.74 -16.79 7.02
N ASP A 248 12.56 -17.72 7.56
CA ASP A 248 12.55 -18.10 8.97
C ASP A 248 12.89 -16.90 9.88
N ALA A 249 13.84 -16.05 9.47
CA ALA A 249 14.19 -14.83 10.20
C ALA A 249 13.00 -13.84 10.26
N TYR A 250 12.28 -13.65 9.15
CA TYR A 250 11.07 -12.84 9.12
C TYR A 250 9.96 -13.43 9.99
N LEU A 251 9.66 -14.73 9.84
CA LEU A 251 8.63 -15.42 10.62
C LEU A 251 8.88 -15.29 12.12
N ALA A 252 10.13 -15.40 12.57
CA ALA A 252 10.51 -15.28 13.97
C ALA A 252 10.20 -13.89 14.57
N VAL A 253 10.28 -12.82 13.78
CA VAL A 253 9.93 -11.47 14.26
C VAL A 253 8.45 -11.16 14.08
N ALA A 254 7.82 -11.62 13.00
CA ALA A 254 6.40 -11.44 12.74
C ALA A 254 5.53 -12.15 13.78
N ALA A 255 5.95 -13.34 14.26
CA ALA A 255 5.29 -14.05 15.35
C ALA A 255 5.21 -13.24 16.66
N LYS A 256 6.13 -12.29 16.88
CA LYS A 256 6.12 -11.37 18.04
C LYS A 256 5.04 -10.28 17.96
N ALA A 257 4.26 -10.24 16.87
CA ALA A 257 3.07 -9.40 16.79
C ALA A 257 1.96 -9.84 17.74
N LEU A 258 1.96 -11.10 18.19
CA LEU A 258 1.07 -11.60 19.23
C LEU A 258 1.39 -10.97 20.59
N LEU A 259 0.35 -10.53 21.29
CA LEU A 259 0.44 -9.97 22.65
C LEU A 259 -0.04 -10.98 23.71
N ASP A 260 -0.92 -11.89 23.34
CA ASP A 260 -1.42 -12.95 24.24
C ASP A 260 -1.55 -14.29 23.48
N PRO A 261 -0.43 -14.94 23.13
CA PRO A 261 -0.49 -16.22 22.40
C PRO A 261 -1.18 -17.34 23.22
N SER A 262 -1.41 -17.14 24.52
CA SER A 262 -2.10 -18.13 25.35
C SER A 262 -3.56 -18.34 24.98
N VAL A 263 -4.19 -17.40 24.27
CA VAL A 263 -5.60 -17.50 23.85
C VAL A 263 -5.83 -18.66 22.89
N PHE A 264 -4.84 -18.98 22.03
CA PHE A 264 -4.92 -20.13 21.12
C PHE A 264 -4.89 -21.50 21.84
N LYS A 265 -4.40 -21.52 23.10
CA LYS A 265 -4.48 -22.72 23.95
C LYS A 265 -5.83 -22.86 24.64
N LYS A 266 -6.56 -21.75 24.85
CA LYS A 266 -7.87 -21.72 25.52
C LYS A 266 -9.01 -22.09 24.58
N VAL A 267 -8.92 -21.63 23.32
CA VAL A 267 -9.95 -21.89 22.30
C VAL A 267 -9.29 -22.21 20.97
N LYS A 268 -9.85 -23.17 20.26
CA LYS A 268 -9.44 -23.45 18.89
C LYS A 268 -10.14 -22.47 17.95
N ILE A 269 -9.36 -21.73 17.18
CA ILE A 269 -9.87 -20.87 16.10
C ILE A 269 -9.66 -21.57 14.76
N LYS A 270 -10.73 -21.65 13.97
CA LYS A 270 -10.74 -22.28 12.66
C LYS A 270 -10.86 -21.23 11.58
N ILE A 271 -9.94 -21.20 10.64
CA ILE A 271 -9.75 -20.13 9.66
C ILE A 271 -9.88 -20.67 8.25
N ALA A 272 -10.72 -20.06 7.41
CA ALA A 272 -10.63 -20.15 5.96
C ALA A 272 -9.65 -19.10 5.47
N PHE A 273 -8.57 -19.52 4.84
CA PHE A 273 -7.52 -18.63 4.34
C PHE A 273 -7.49 -18.61 2.81
N THR A 274 -7.33 -17.42 2.24
CA THR A 274 -7.00 -17.25 0.82
C THR A 274 -5.92 -16.19 0.61
N ASN A 275 -4.91 -16.53 -0.17
CA ASN A 275 -3.90 -15.61 -0.67
C ASN A 275 -4.30 -14.98 -2.02
N ILE A 276 -5.48 -15.26 -2.53
CA ILE A 276 -6.00 -14.78 -3.83
C ILE A 276 -4.91 -14.94 -4.93
N HIS A 277 -4.34 -16.14 -5.05
CA HIS A 277 -3.20 -16.47 -5.93
C HIS A 277 -1.88 -15.73 -5.64
N GLY A 278 -1.81 -14.93 -4.58
CA GLY A 278 -0.68 -14.06 -4.22
C GLY A 278 0.31 -14.70 -3.24
N THR A 279 1.15 -13.87 -2.65
CA THR A 279 2.30 -14.31 -1.80
C THR A 279 1.93 -14.70 -0.37
N GLY A 280 0.71 -14.40 0.10
CA GLY A 280 0.33 -14.52 1.52
C GLY A 280 0.48 -15.95 2.11
N GLY A 281 0.26 -16.99 1.29
CA GLY A 281 0.43 -18.37 1.73
C GLY A 281 1.85 -18.72 2.23
N VAL A 282 2.87 -17.96 1.77
CA VAL A 282 4.28 -18.23 2.12
C VAL A 282 4.56 -17.95 3.61
N ALA A 283 3.94 -16.93 4.19
CA ALA A 283 4.23 -16.51 5.56
C ALA A 283 2.99 -16.51 6.46
N SER A 284 1.80 -16.08 5.98
CA SER A 284 0.59 -16.02 6.82
C SER A 284 0.18 -17.41 7.32
N VAL A 285 0.18 -18.42 6.46
CA VAL A 285 -0.22 -19.79 6.85
C VAL A 285 0.74 -20.37 7.89
N PRO A 286 2.07 -20.36 7.71
CA PRO A 286 3.00 -20.79 8.74
C PRO A 286 2.84 -20.05 10.09
N LEU A 287 2.61 -18.72 10.07
CA LEU A 287 2.41 -17.95 11.29
C LEU A 287 1.15 -18.37 12.03
N LEU A 288 0.02 -18.54 11.32
CA LEU A 288 -1.26 -18.96 11.91
C LEU A 288 -1.19 -20.37 12.48
N LEU A 289 -0.56 -21.31 11.76
CA LEU A 289 -0.35 -22.69 12.24
C LEU A 289 0.57 -22.71 13.47
N HIS A 290 1.66 -21.94 13.45
CA HIS A 290 2.58 -21.83 14.60
C HIS A 290 1.90 -21.29 15.85
N ALA A 291 0.97 -20.35 15.69
CA ALA A 291 0.17 -19.82 16.79
C ALA A 291 -0.82 -20.85 17.37
N GLY A 292 -1.18 -21.90 16.64
CA GLY A 292 -2.11 -22.95 17.04
C GLY A 292 -3.50 -22.84 16.41
N ALA A 293 -3.68 -22.00 15.40
CA ALA A 293 -4.92 -21.96 14.63
C ALA A 293 -5.05 -23.19 13.71
N GLU A 294 -6.30 -23.57 13.39
CA GLU A 294 -6.61 -24.55 12.35
C GLU A 294 -6.90 -23.80 11.07
N VAL A 295 -6.07 -24.01 10.03
CA VAL A 295 -6.14 -23.28 8.77
C VAL A 295 -6.61 -24.18 7.66
N HIS A 296 -7.65 -23.73 6.93
CA HIS A 296 -8.20 -24.35 5.74
C HIS A 296 -8.00 -23.40 4.57
N GLU A 297 -7.10 -23.76 3.66
CA GLU A 297 -6.82 -22.94 2.49
C GLU A 297 -7.87 -23.17 1.39
N VAL A 298 -8.21 -22.11 0.64
CA VAL A 298 -9.07 -22.18 -0.54
C VAL A 298 -8.28 -22.79 -1.69
N ALA A 299 -8.46 -24.09 -1.94
CA ALA A 299 -7.64 -24.87 -2.85
C ALA A 299 -7.49 -24.26 -4.27
N GLU A 300 -8.54 -23.62 -4.79
CA GLU A 300 -8.53 -22.99 -6.12
C GLU A 300 -7.74 -21.69 -6.17
N GLN A 301 -7.31 -21.14 -5.04
CA GLN A 301 -6.61 -19.85 -4.93
C GLN A 301 -5.21 -19.97 -4.32
N VAL A 302 -4.76 -21.16 -3.93
CA VAL A 302 -3.43 -21.39 -3.31
C VAL A 302 -2.31 -21.18 -4.32
N GLU A 303 -2.48 -21.68 -5.56
CA GLU A 303 -1.45 -21.63 -6.59
C GLU A 303 -1.20 -20.19 -7.07
N PHE A 304 0.08 -19.87 -7.26
CA PHE A 304 0.49 -18.60 -7.85
C PHE A 304 0.02 -18.48 -9.29
N ASP A 305 -0.82 -17.49 -9.59
CA ASP A 305 -1.31 -17.25 -10.95
C ASP A 305 -1.39 -15.76 -11.26
N PRO A 306 -0.59 -15.26 -12.23
CA PRO A 306 -0.56 -13.86 -12.60
C PRO A 306 -1.90 -13.34 -13.19
N ARG A 307 -2.79 -14.24 -13.61
CA ARG A 307 -4.09 -13.91 -14.20
C ARG A 307 -5.17 -13.67 -13.14
N PHE A 308 -4.96 -14.14 -11.88
CA PHE A 308 -5.98 -14.12 -10.81
C PHE A 308 -7.34 -14.68 -11.27
N PRO A 309 -7.40 -15.91 -11.81
CA PRO A 309 -8.54 -16.37 -12.62
C PRO A 309 -9.84 -16.57 -11.84
N THR A 310 -9.79 -16.58 -10.52
CA THR A 310 -10.95 -16.81 -9.65
C THR A 310 -11.64 -15.53 -9.18
N VAL A 311 -11.08 -14.35 -9.51
CA VAL A 311 -11.56 -13.04 -9.05
C VAL A 311 -11.48 -11.99 -10.16
N LYS A 312 -12.34 -10.99 -10.10
CA LYS A 312 -12.27 -9.82 -11.02
C LYS A 312 -11.12 -8.88 -10.65
N SER A 313 -10.82 -8.77 -9.38
CA SER A 313 -9.72 -8.00 -8.83
C SER A 313 -9.19 -8.70 -7.58
N PRO A 314 -7.87 -8.90 -7.45
CA PRO A 314 -7.27 -9.56 -6.30
C PRO A 314 -7.19 -8.62 -5.08
N ASN A 315 -8.30 -7.97 -4.74
CA ASN A 315 -8.39 -6.98 -3.67
C ASN A 315 -9.25 -7.51 -2.51
N PRO A 316 -8.68 -7.76 -1.33
CA PRO A 316 -9.41 -8.25 -0.16
C PRO A 316 -10.44 -7.26 0.43
N GLU A 317 -10.52 -6.03 -0.10
CA GLU A 317 -11.60 -5.09 0.20
C GLU A 317 -12.93 -5.48 -0.48
N ASN A 318 -12.86 -6.26 -1.55
CA ASN A 318 -14.01 -6.63 -2.36
C ASN A 318 -14.65 -7.92 -1.85
N ALA A 319 -15.95 -7.89 -1.58
CA ALA A 319 -16.71 -9.07 -1.15
C ALA A 319 -16.58 -10.26 -2.13
N GLU A 320 -16.49 -9.97 -3.43
CA GLU A 320 -16.32 -10.97 -4.49
C GLU A 320 -15.01 -11.74 -4.33
N ALA A 321 -13.93 -11.07 -3.96
CA ALA A 321 -12.62 -11.69 -3.76
C ALA A 321 -12.60 -12.69 -2.59
N LEU A 322 -13.44 -12.46 -1.57
CA LEU A 322 -13.57 -13.33 -0.40
C LEU A 322 -14.62 -14.41 -0.56
N SER A 323 -15.43 -14.39 -1.63
CA SER A 323 -16.62 -15.23 -1.78
C SER A 323 -16.33 -16.74 -1.64
N LYS A 324 -15.22 -17.24 -2.21
CA LYS A 324 -14.83 -18.65 -2.10
C LYS A 324 -14.41 -19.03 -0.67
N ALA A 325 -13.68 -18.15 0.02
CA ALA A 325 -13.30 -18.39 1.41
C ALA A 325 -14.50 -18.30 2.36
N VAL A 326 -15.46 -17.42 2.09
CA VAL A 326 -16.74 -17.34 2.81
C VAL A 326 -17.54 -18.63 2.59
N ALA A 327 -17.66 -19.12 1.35
CA ALA A 327 -18.35 -20.37 1.06
C ALA A 327 -17.71 -21.56 1.80
N LEU A 328 -16.37 -21.66 1.80
CA LEU A 328 -15.63 -22.67 2.55
C LEU A 328 -15.89 -22.58 4.05
N ALA A 329 -15.94 -21.35 4.60
CA ALA A 329 -16.19 -21.13 6.02
C ALA A 329 -17.63 -21.52 6.41
N GLU A 330 -18.61 -21.22 5.56
CA GLU A 330 -20.00 -21.62 5.78
C GLU A 330 -20.16 -23.15 5.71
N GLU A 331 -19.59 -23.81 4.69
CA GLU A 331 -19.64 -25.26 4.49
C GLU A 331 -19.06 -26.02 5.70
N ARG A 332 -17.91 -25.55 6.23
CA ARG A 332 -17.16 -26.26 7.28
C ARG A 332 -17.37 -25.71 8.69
N GLY A 333 -18.23 -24.72 8.85
CA GLY A 333 -18.48 -24.10 10.16
C GLY A 333 -17.23 -23.47 10.76
N LEU A 334 -16.43 -22.74 9.93
CA LEU A 334 -15.22 -22.08 10.39
C LEU A 334 -15.56 -20.73 11.05
N ASP A 335 -14.67 -20.26 11.92
CA ASP A 335 -14.91 -19.07 12.75
C ASP A 335 -14.57 -17.76 12.01
N LEU A 336 -13.56 -17.79 11.15
CA LEU A 336 -12.91 -16.62 10.57
C LEU A 336 -12.54 -16.90 9.11
N VAL A 337 -12.75 -15.92 8.24
CA VAL A 337 -12.16 -15.83 6.91
C VAL A 337 -11.06 -14.80 6.93
N VAL A 338 -9.91 -15.10 6.33
CA VAL A 338 -8.81 -14.16 6.14
C VAL A 338 -8.33 -14.23 4.70
N ALA A 339 -8.16 -13.06 4.09
CA ALA A 339 -7.69 -12.90 2.72
C ALA A 339 -6.56 -11.87 2.65
N THR A 340 -5.56 -12.11 1.79
CA THR A 340 -4.47 -11.16 1.52
C THR A 340 -4.43 -10.79 0.05
N ASP A 341 -3.94 -9.56 -0.25
CA ASP A 341 -3.68 -9.16 -1.63
C ASP A 341 -2.37 -9.78 -2.17
N PRO A 342 -2.08 -9.65 -3.49
CA PRO A 342 -0.96 -10.37 -4.11
C PRO A 342 0.41 -10.15 -3.49
N ASP A 343 0.75 -8.97 -3.02
CA ASP A 343 2.01 -8.67 -2.33
C ASP A 343 1.90 -8.69 -0.81
N CYS A 344 0.73 -9.12 -0.30
CA CYS A 344 0.44 -9.39 1.10
C CYS A 344 0.80 -8.23 2.04
N ASP A 345 0.52 -6.99 1.60
CA ASP A 345 0.61 -5.83 2.47
C ASP A 345 -0.76 -5.47 3.09
N ARG A 346 -1.87 -6.11 2.65
CA ARG A 346 -3.23 -5.93 3.15
C ARG A 346 -3.85 -7.23 3.63
N MET A 347 -4.80 -7.10 4.58
CA MET A 347 -5.59 -8.21 5.09
C MET A 347 -7.07 -7.82 5.19
N GLY A 348 -7.95 -8.55 4.46
CA GLY A 348 -9.40 -8.48 4.61
C GLY A 348 -9.94 -9.70 5.33
N CYS A 349 -11.11 -9.59 5.94
CA CYS A 349 -11.69 -10.69 6.67
C CYS A 349 -13.22 -10.69 6.71
N ALA A 350 -13.78 -11.86 7.04
CA ALA A 350 -15.16 -12.02 7.49
C ALA A 350 -15.17 -12.86 8.78
N VAL A 351 -16.10 -12.55 9.67
CA VAL A 351 -16.24 -13.21 10.97
C VAL A 351 -17.61 -13.85 11.09
N ARG A 352 -17.71 -14.92 11.87
CA ARG A 352 -18.99 -15.53 12.17
C ARG A 352 -19.72 -14.69 13.22
N ASN A 353 -20.90 -14.20 12.86
CA ASN A 353 -21.74 -13.43 13.75
C ASN A 353 -22.56 -14.35 14.69
N ARG A 354 -23.39 -13.78 15.56
CA ARG A 354 -24.17 -14.53 16.54
C ARG A 354 -25.25 -15.43 15.91
N GLU A 355 -25.75 -15.05 14.75
CA GLU A 355 -26.71 -15.83 13.95
C GLU A 355 -26.05 -16.98 13.20
N GLY A 356 -24.73 -17.13 13.33
CA GLY A 356 -23.94 -18.18 12.68
C GLY A 356 -23.59 -17.90 11.22
N LYS A 357 -23.79 -16.68 10.71
CA LYS A 357 -23.48 -16.27 9.33
C LYS A 357 -22.14 -15.56 9.26
N MET A 358 -21.46 -15.68 8.13
CA MET A 358 -20.25 -14.92 7.87
C MET A 358 -20.59 -13.46 7.51
N GLU A 359 -19.97 -12.52 8.21
CA GLU A 359 -20.13 -11.07 8.03
C GLU A 359 -18.77 -10.44 7.69
N LEU A 360 -18.72 -9.73 6.56
CA LEU A 360 -17.52 -9.02 6.12
C LEU A 360 -17.30 -7.78 6.99
N LEU A 361 -16.05 -7.53 7.34
CA LEU A 361 -15.63 -6.35 8.07
C LEU A 361 -14.93 -5.36 7.15
N THR A 362 -15.20 -4.07 7.36
CA THR A 362 -14.47 -3.00 6.67
C THR A 362 -13.08 -2.81 7.27
N GLY A 363 -12.16 -2.24 6.49
CA GLY A 363 -10.81 -1.93 6.98
C GLY A 363 -10.81 -1.02 8.21
N ASN A 364 -11.75 -0.09 8.29
CA ASN A 364 -11.94 0.77 9.46
C ASN A 364 -12.41 0.00 10.71
N GLN A 365 -13.32 -0.95 10.56
CA GLN A 365 -13.80 -1.80 11.65
C GLN A 365 -12.68 -2.69 12.19
N ILE A 366 -11.94 -3.34 11.30
CA ILE A 366 -10.77 -4.17 11.65
C ILE A 366 -9.74 -3.31 12.40
N GLY A 367 -9.38 -2.13 11.84
CA GLY A 367 -8.40 -1.22 12.44
C GLY A 367 -8.82 -0.70 13.81
N ALA A 368 -10.11 -0.36 14.01
CA ALA A 368 -10.63 0.08 15.29
C ALA A 368 -10.58 -1.03 16.36
N MET A 369 -10.99 -2.25 16.00
CA MET A 369 -10.92 -3.40 16.90
C MET A 369 -9.48 -3.76 17.28
N LEU A 370 -8.55 -3.74 16.31
CA LEU A 370 -7.13 -3.98 16.57
C LEU A 370 -6.53 -2.88 17.46
N ALA A 371 -6.87 -1.61 17.24
CA ALA A 371 -6.41 -0.49 18.07
C ALA A 371 -6.87 -0.65 19.52
N GLU A 372 -8.17 -0.87 19.73
CA GLU A 372 -8.77 -1.09 21.06
C GLU A 372 -8.15 -2.29 21.78
N TYR A 373 -8.05 -3.44 21.08
CA TYR A 373 -7.50 -4.67 21.64
C TYR A 373 -6.03 -4.51 22.03
N ARG A 374 -5.20 -4.00 21.12
CA ARG A 374 -3.75 -3.90 21.35
C ARG A 374 -3.40 -2.91 22.45
N ILE A 375 -4.04 -1.74 22.47
CA ILE A 375 -3.80 -0.76 23.54
C ILE A 375 -4.21 -1.34 24.90
N SER A 376 -5.37 -2.03 24.97
CA SER A 376 -5.81 -2.72 26.18
C SER A 376 -4.81 -3.78 26.63
N LYS A 377 -4.29 -4.58 25.68
CA LYS A 377 -3.27 -5.61 25.98
C LYS A 377 -1.94 -5.04 26.45
N TYR A 378 -1.45 -3.95 25.86
CA TYR A 378 -0.24 -3.28 26.34
C TYR A 378 -0.40 -2.77 27.78
N LYS A 379 -1.61 -2.31 28.16
CA LYS A 379 -1.94 -1.95 29.55
C LYS A 379 -1.97 -3.17 30.47
N GLU A 380 -2.62 -4.26 30.04
CA GLU A 380 -2.68 -5.52 30.79
C GLU A 380 -1.28 -6.11 31.05
N LEU A 381 -0.39 -6.03 30.05
CA LEU A 381 1.00 -6.49 30.13
C LEU A 381 1.92 -5.54 30.93
N GLY A 382 1.42 -4.37 31.31
CA GLY A 382 2.22 -3.35 32.01
C GLY A 382 3.29 -2.67 31.15
N TRP A 383 3.15 -2.73 29.84
CA TRP A 383 4.08 -2.05 28.90
C TRP A 383 3.81 -0.55 28.82
N ILE A 384 2.56 -0.15 29.02
CA ILE A 384 2.16 1.24 29.25
C ILE A 384 1.31 1.33 30.50
N PRO A 385 1.26 2.51 31.20
CA PRO A 385 0.43 2.72 32.39
C PRO A 385 -1.05 2.48 32.10
N LYS A 386 -1.84 2.11 33.12
CA LYS A 386 -3.28 1.88 33.01
C LYS A 386 -4.05 3.10 32.54
N GLU A 387 -3.65 4.28 33.00
CA GLU A 387 -4.19 5.59 32.60
C GLU A 387 -3.78 6.01 31.17
N GLY A 388 -2.77 5.34 30.60
CA GLY A 388 -2.15 5.73 29.34
C GLY A 388 -0.92 6.62 29.54
N VAL A 389 -0.26 6.98 28.46
CA VAL A 389 0.93 7.84 28.48
C VAL A 389 1.06 8.59 27.14
N ALA A 390 1.39 9.87 27.21
CA ALA A 390 1.55 10.72 26.04
C ALA A 390 2.77 10.35 25.15
N SER A 391 3.72 9.55 25.69
CA SER A 391 4.84 9.01 24.92
C SER A 391 4.55 7.65 24.26
N ALA A 392 3.27 7.25 24.17
CA ALA A 392 2.83 6.12 23.36
C ALA A 392 1.80 6.59 22.33
N ALA A 393 1.89 6.11 21.08
CA ALA A 393 1.09 6.62 19.98
C ALA A 393 0.41 5.53 19.15
N LEU A 394 -0.84 5.81 18.78
CA LEU A 394 -1.56 5.24 17.66
C LEU A 394 -1.30 6.12 16.44
N VAL A 395 -0.91 5.56 15.31
CA VAL A 395 -0.60 6.33 14.08
C VAL A 395 -1.49 5.88 12.93
N LYS A 396 -2.25 6.81 12.34
CA LYS A 396 -3.18 6.52 11.23
C LYS A 396 -3.21 7.64 10.19
N THR A 397 -3.90 7.42 9.09
CA THR A 397 -4.08 8.49 8.09
C THR A 397 -5.28 9.38 8.42
N PHE A 398 -5.31 10.61 7.87
CA PHE A 398 -6.45 11.52 7.99
C PHE A 398 -7.75 10.96 7.43
N VAL A 399 -7.65 9.98 6.50
CA VAL A 399 -8.81 9.36 5.86
C VAL A 399 -9.22 8.03 6.51
N THR A 400 -8.52 7.60 7.54
CA THR A 400 -8.91 6.47 8.40
C THR A 400 -9.91 6.93 9.44
N SER A 401 -10.82 6.05 9.85
CA SER A 401 -11.92 6.33 10.78
C SER A 401 -11.55 7.20 11.97
N PRO A 402 -12.31 8.29 12.25
CA PRO A 402 -12.18 9.07 13.47
C PRO A 402 -12.46 8.28 14.75
N LEU A 403 -13.07 7.09 14.67
CA LEU A 403 -13.26 6.20 15.82
C LEU A 403 -11.93 5.88 16.51
N GLN A 404 -10.86 5.69 15.74
CA GLN A 404 -9.53 5.43 16.31
C GLN A 404 -8.97 6.63 17.09
N ASP A 405 -9.33 7.89 16.70
CA ASP A 405 -8.97 9.07 17.49
C ASP A 405 -9.66 9.07 18.86
N VAL A 406 -10.92 8.65 18.90
CA VAL A 406 -11.69 8.56 20.15
C VAL A 406 -11.15 7.42 21.03
N ILE A 407 -10.86 6.27 20.46
CA ILE A 407 -10.23 5.13 21.15
C ILE A 407 -8.91 5.57 21.78
N GLY A 408 -8.00 6.15 21.01
CA GLY A 408 -6.69 6.58 21.52
C GLY A 408 -6.81 7.59 22.66
N ARG A 409 -7.68 8.61 22.50
CA ARG A 409 -7.95 9.59 23.58
C ARG A 409 -8.53 8.95 24.82
N ALA A 410 -9.49 8.03 24.69
CA ALA A 410 -10.09 7.32 25.82
C ALA A 410 -9.06 6.47 26.57
N HIS A 411 -8.09 5.95 25.87
CA HIS A 411 -6.97 5.20 26.46
C HIS A 411 -5.82 6.09 26.98
N GLY A 412 -5.89 7.42 26.82
CA GLY A 412 -4.84 8.36 27.27
C GLY A 412 -3.54 8.22 26.49
N VAL A 413 -3.61 7.77 25.23
CA VAL A 413 -2.44 7.70 24.34
C VAL A 413 -2.56 8.73 23.21
N LYS A 414 -1.43 9.12 22.65
CA LYS A 414 -1.38 10.06 21.54
C LYS A 414 -1.97 9.44 20.26
N VAL A 415 -2.66 10.23 19.46
CA VAL A 415 -3.09 9.82 18.11
C VAL A 415 -2.46 10.74 17.09
N ILE A 416 -1.69 10.16 16.18
CA ILE A 416 -1.02 10.88 15.11
C ILE A 416 -1.77 10.61 13.80
N ASN A 417 -2.21 11.68 13.15
CA ASN A 417 -2.82 11.62 11.83
C ASN A 417 -1.79 12.02 10.78
N THR A 418 -1.56 11.14 9.80
CA THR A 418 -0.63 11.37 8.68
C THR A 418 -1.37 11.54 7.36
N LEU A 419 -0.66 11.97 6.32
CA LEU A 419 -1.18 11.92 4.95
C LEU A 419 -1.47 10.47 4.55
N THR A 420 -2.27 10.30 3.49
CA THR A 420 -2.59 8.99 2.91
C THR A 420 -1.34 8.32 2.34
N GLY A 421 -1.17 7.05 2.65
CA GLY A 421 -0.02 6.23 2.26
C GLY A 421 0.79 5.81 3.47
N PHE A 422 0.96 4.50 3.63
CA PHE A 422 1.64 3.91 4.81
C PHE A 422 3.08 4.41 4.98
N LYS A 423 3.72 4.87 3.91
CA LYS A 423 5.05 5.50 3.94
C LYS A 423 5.16 6.66 4.96
N TRP A 424 4.07 7.36 5.22
CA TRP A 424 4.04 8.43 6.21
C TRP A 424 3.97 7.90 7.65
N ILE A 425 3.23 6.80 7.85
CA ILE A 425 3.26 6.05 9.12
C ILE A 425 4.66 5.50 9.36
N ALA A 426 5.27 4.89 8.35
CA ALA A 426 6.63 4.38 8.40
C ALA A 426 7.66 5.49 8.71
N ALA A 427 7.52 6.67 8.10
CA ALA A 427 8.38 7.82 8.38
C ALA A 427 8.27 8.29 9.84
N LYS A 428 7.08 8.24 10.45
CA LYS A 428 6.92 8.50 11.89
C LYS A 428 7.65 7.48 12.75
N ILE A 429 7.52 6.19 12.44
CA ILE A 429 8.23 5.13 13.18
C ILE A 429 9.75 5.32 13.07
N ARG A 430 10.26 5.68 11.88
CA ARG A 430 11.68 6.02 11.69
C ARG A 430 12.08 7.23 12.54
N GLY A 431 11.29 8.31 12.53
CA GLY A 431 11.54 9.48 13.36
C GLY A 431 11.62 9.14 14.84
N TYR A 432 10.77 8.23 15.34
CA TYR A 432 10.81 7.78 16.73
C TYR A 432 12.08 6.97 17.03
N GLU A 433 12.53 6.13 16.11
CA GLU A 433 13.80 5.41 16.22
C GLU A 433 14.99 6.37 16.24
N ASP A 434 15.04 7.33 15.33
CA ASP A 434 16.12 8.32 15.22
C ASP A 434 16.19 9.21 16.46
N HIS A 435 15.05 9.68 16.98
CA HIS A 435 14.96 10.44 18.22
C HIS A 435 15.46 9.63 19.42
N LEU A 436 15.07 8.36 19.52
CA LEU A 436 15.57 7.47 20.57
C LEU A 436 17.09 7.36 20.52
N LYS A 437 17.65 7.01 19.35
CA LYS A 437 19.11 6.85 19.18
C LYS A 437 19.86 8.11 19.56
N ALA A 438 19.42 9.27 19.06
CA ALA A 438 20.06 10.56 19.33
C ALA A 438 19.99 10.95 20.81
N LYS A 439 18.82 10.85 21.43
CA LYS A 439 18.64 11.24 22.84
C LYS A 439 19.34 10.28 23.82
N LEU A 440 19.32 8.97 23.54
CA LEU A 440 20.00 8.00 24.38
C LEU A 440 21.52 8.18 24.33
N LEU A 441 22.07 8.42 23.13
CA LEU A 441 23.49 8.74 22.97
C LEU A 441 23.88 10.04 23.70
N ALA A 442 23.06 11.08 23.58
CA ALA A 442 23.32 12.38 24.23
C ALA A 442 23.19 12.32 25.76
N ALA A 443 22.21 11.59 26.29
CA ALA A 443 21.91 11.55 27.72
C ALA A 443 22.77 10.54 28.49
N GLU A 444 23.10 9.41 27.88
CA GLU A 444 23.73 8.27 28.59
C GLU A 444 25.01 7.76 27.89
N GLY A 445 25.40 8.34 26.73
CA GLY A 445 26.57 7.89 25.98
C GLY A 445 26.43 6.52 25.33
N ILE A 446 25.19 6.00 25.22
CA ILE A 446 24.90 4.64 24.73
C ILE A 446 24.44 4.70 23.27
N ALA A 447 25.17 4.02 22.38
CA ALA A 447 24.72 3.71 21.03
C ALA A 447 24.09 2.32 21.00
N ILE A 448 22.85 2.19 20.52
CA ILE A 448 22.14 0.92 20.43
C ILE A 448 22.02 0.43 18.98
N ASP A 449 22.08 -0.89 18.77
CA ASP A 449 21.54 -1.52 17.58
C ASP A 449 20.04 -1.71 17.82
N TYR A 450 19.22 -0.90 17.16
CA TYR A 450 17.77 -0.86 17.37
C TYR A 450 17.11 -2.20 17.07
N ASP A 451 17.46 -2.84 15.95
CA ASP A 451 16.86 -4.10 15.53
C ASP A 451 17.31 -5.29 16.38
N ALA A 452 18.53 -5.26 16.91
CA ALA A 452 19.03 -6.28 17.84
C ALA A 452 18.47 -6.10 19.27
N THR A 453 17.95 -4.91 19.61
CA THR A 453 17.36 -4.64 20.93
C THR A 453 15.99 -5.31 21.04
N PRO A 454 15.69 -6.11 22.09
CA PRO A 454 14.39 -6.75 22.27
C PRO A 454 13.24 -5.73 22.26
N PHE A 455 12.11 -6.07 21.63
CA PHE A 455 10.97 -5.16 21.44
C PHE A 455 10.46 -4.55 22.76
N GLU A 456 10.34 -5.35 23.83
CA GLU A 456 9.93 -4.84 25.15
C GLU A 456 10.92 -3.79 25.69
N SER A 457 12.22 -4.02 25.52
CA SER A 457 13.25 -3.06 25.92
C SER A 457 13.16 -1.77 25.07
N ARG A 458 12.94 -1.90 23.76
CA ARG A 458 12.70 -0.75 22.90
C ARG A 458 11.47 0.04 23.32
N ALA A 459 10.37 -0.64 23.69
CA ALA A 459 9.15 0.00 24.15
C ALA A 459 9.40 0.92 25.37
N LYS A 460 10.19 0.45 26.35
CA LYS A 460 10.58 1.23 27.53
C LYS A 460 11.49 2.42 27.17
N LEU A 461 12.48 2.19 26.31
CA LEU A 461 13.38 3.23 25.83
C LEU A 461 12.65 4.30 25.01
N LEU A 462 11.75 3.88 24.11
CA LEU A 462 10.94 4.79 23.29
C LEU A 462 10.04 5.67 24.17
N GLN A 463 9.41 5.13 25.20
CA GLN A 463 8.60 5.92 26.12
C GLN A 463 9.44 6.93 26.93
N LYS A 464 10.69 6.61 27.24
CA LYS A 464 11.59 7.50 28.00
C LYS A 464 12.22 8.58 27.13
N TYR A 465 12.62 8.27 25.89
CA TYR A 465 13.45 9.13 25.05
C TYR A 465 12.76 9.59 23.76
N SER A 466 11.60 9.00 23.38
CA SER A 466 10.93 9.29 22.13
C SER A 466 9.41 9.04 22.24
N THR A 467 8.84 8.27 21.33
CA THR A 467 7.43 7.84 21.35
C THR A 467 7.35 6.35 21.00
N PHE A 468 6.64 5.58 21.82
CA PHE A 468 6.39 4.16 21.57
C PHE A 468 5.22 3.99 20.61
N TYR A 469 5.49 3.43 19.44
CA TYR A 469 4.49 3.08 18.45
C TYR A 469 3.69 1.84 18.90
N LEU A 470 2.39 1.99 19.12
CA LEU A 470 1.52 0.91 19.59
C LEU A 470 0.89 0.12 18.46
N PHE A 471 0.37 0.84 17.47
CA PHE A 471 -0.35 0.30 16.33
C PHE A 471 -0.55 1.40 15.28
N GLY A 472 -0.69 1.01 14.02
CA GLY A 472 -1.07 1.91 12.97
C GLY A 472 -1.76 1.19 11.82
N GLY A 473 -2.52 1.96 11.04
CA GLY A 473 -3.26 1.41 9.93
C GLY A 473 -3.86 2.44 9.00
N GLU A 474 -4.32 1.92 7.88
CA GLU A 474 -5.07 2.64 6.86
C GLU A 474 -6.47 2.00 6.70
N GLU A 475 -7.45 2.81 6.29
CA GLU A 475 -8.80 2.37 5.96
C GLU A 475 -8.81 1.29 4.86
N SER A 476 -7.77 1.30 4.01
CA SER A 476 -7.58 0.38 2.89
C SER A 476 -6.94 -0.95 3.31
N TYR A 477 -7.32 -1.47 4.49
CA TYR A 477 -6.98 -2.81 4.97
C TYR A 477 -5.48 -3.07 5.22
N GLY A 478 -4.71 -2.02 5.43
CA GLY A 478 -3.27 -2.10 5.76
C GLY A 478 -2.98 -1.81 7.22
N TYR A 479 -2.29 -2.72 7.93
CA TYR A 479 -2.05 -2.62 9.37
C TYR A 479 -0.61 -2.98 9.71
N LEU A 480 -0.12 -2.39 10.81
CA LEU A 480 1.16 -2.74 11.40
C LEU A 480 1.08 -2.64 12.93
N GLY A 481 1.43 -3.71 13.61
CA GLY A 481 1.38 -3.79 15.09
C GLY A 481 2.72 -3.63 15.78
N ASN A 482 3.83 -3.66 15.05
CA ASN A 482 5.19 -3.62 15.58
C ASN A 482 6.06 -2.74 14.67
N ASP A 483 7.35 -2.63 14.98
CA ASP A 483 8.30 -1.74 14.31
C ASP A 483 9.43 -2.46 13.56
N TYR A 484 9.34 -3.78 13.36
CA TYR A 484 10.36 -4.58 12.67
C TYR A 484 10.34 -4.44 11.14
N VAL A 485 9.23 -3.94 10.59
CA VAL A 485 9.07 -3.51 9.21
C VAL A 485 8.65 -2.04 9.17
N ARG A 486 8.73 -1.43 7.98
CA ARG A 486 8.36 -0.04 7.74
C ARG A 486 7.33 0.09 6.61
N ASP A 487 6.45 -0.89 6.53
CA ASP A 487 5.26 -0.90 5.67
C ASP A 487 4.16 -1.73 6.34
N LYS A 488 2.98 -1.74 5.73
CA LYS A 488 1.87 -2.62 6.12
C LYS A 488 2.33 -4.07 6.11
N ASP A 489 1.88 -4.83 7.08
CA ASP A 489 2.19 -6.25 7.17
C ASP A 489 0.91 -7.09 7.20
N GLY A 490 0.46 -7.55 6.03
CA GLY A 490 -0.71 -8.41 5.90
C GLY A 490 -0.52 -9.76 6.60
N ASN A 491 0.71 -10.31 6.62
CA ASN A 491 0.99 -11.57 7.31
C ASN A 491 0.78 -11.44 8.83
N ALA A 492 1.38 -10.41 9.45
CA ALA A 492 1.19 -10.14 10.87
C ALA A 492 -0.23 -9.67 11.19
N ALA A 493 -0.90 -8.96 10.26
CA ALA A 493 -2.30 -8.57 10.44
C ALA A 493 -3.23 -9.78 10.54
N CYS A 494 -3.04 -10.81 9.70
CA CYS A 494 -3.74 -12.09 9.80
C CYS A 494 -3.59 -12.70 11.21
N LEU A 495 -2.36 -12.72 11.69
CA LEU A 495 -2.02 -13.28 13.00
C LEU A 495 -2.64 -12.48 14.16
N MET A 496 -2.52 -11.14 14.13
CA MET A 496 -3.09 -10.24 15.14
C MET A 496 -4.61 -10.32 15.19
N PHE A 497 -5.26 -10.42 14.03
CA PHE A 497 -6.71 -10.50 13.97
C PHE A 497 -7.22 -11.87 14.41
N ALA A 498 -6.49 -12.95 14.11
CA ALA A 498 -6.78 -14.29 14.62
C ALA A 498 -6.65 -14.35 16.17
N GLU A 499 -5.65 -13.67 16.74
CA GLU A 499 -5.50 -13.52 18.20
C GLU A 499 -6.70 -12.80 18.82
N LEU A 500 -7.13 -11.68 18.24
CA LEU A 500 -8.32 -10.95 18.67
C LEU A 500 -9.56 -11.85 18.63
N CYS A 501 -9.78 -12.57 17.52
CA CYS A 501 -10.91 -13.48 17.38
C CYS A 501 -10.88 -14.61 18.44
N ALA A 502 -9.71 -15.20 18.68
CA ALA A 502 -9.54 -16.22 19.71
C ALA A 502 -9.82 -15.65 21.13
N TRP A 503 -9.34 -14.43 21.40
CA TRP A 503 -9.59 -13.74 22.67
C TRP A 503 -11.07 -13.44 22.89
N VAL A 504 -11.78 -12.92 21.86
CA VAL A 504 -13.23 -12.65 21.88
C VAL A 504 -14.01 -13.96 22.11
N LYS A 505 -13.70 -15.01 21.32
CA LYS A 505 -14.31 -16.34 21.45
C LYS A 505 -14.09 -16.96 22.83
N SER A 506 -12.92 -16.76 23.44
CA SER A 506 -12.62 -17.24 24.80
C SER A 506 -13.50 -16.62 25.89
N ARG A 507 -14.17 -15.51 25.56
CA ARG A 507 -15.12 -14.79 26.43
C ARG A 507 -16.58 -15.12 26.11
N GLY A 508 -16.84 -16.06 25.19
CA GLY A 508 -18.18 -16.46 24.78
C GLY A 508 -18.90 -15.41 23.93
N MET A 509 -18.18 -14.49 23.29
CA MET A 509 -18.72 -13.42 22.46
C MET A 509 -18.47 -13.69 20.98
N ALA A 510 -19.31 -13.15 20.11
CA ALA A 510 -19.02 -12.97 18.69
C ALA A 510 -18.16 -11.71 18.47
N VAL A 511 -17.36 -11.70 17.39
CA VAL A 511 -16.52 -10.52 17.06
C VAL A 511 -17.39 -9.29 16.75
N THR A 512 -18.55 -9.48 16.14
CA THR A 512 -19.54 -8.41 15.91
C THR A 512 -20.09 -7.82 17.20
N GLU A 513 -20.26 -8.61 18.26
CA GLU A 513 -20.65 -8.11 19.59
C GLU A 513 -19.52 -7.29 20.23
N TYR A 514 -18.27 -7.71 20.08
CA TYR A 514 -17.12 -6.92 20.54
C TYR A 514 -17.03 -5.57 19.81
N LEU A 515 -17.32 -5.54 18.51
CA LEU A 515 -17.39 -4.29 17.75
C LEU A 515 -18.53 -3.40 18.25
N ASP A 516 -19.70 -3.96 18.56
CA ASP A 516 -20.82 -3.23 19.13
C ASP A 516 -20.51 -2.66 20.53
N ASP A 517 -19.75 -3.37 21.35
CA ASP A 517 -19.25 -2.87 22.64
C ASP A 517 -18.32 -1.66 22.46
N ILE A 518 -17.46 -1.67 21.42
CA ILE A 518 -16.64 -0.52 21.06
C ILE A 518 -17.53 0.68 20.67
N TYR A 519 -18.56 0.45 19.85
CA TYR A 519 -19.50 1.50 19.45
C TYR A 519 -20.29 2.07 20.63
N LEU A 520 -20.71 1.25 21.58
CA LEU A 520 -21.39 1.69 22.80
C LEU A 520 -20.50 2.59 23.67
N ARG A 521 -19.22 2.26 23.78
CA ARG A 521 -18.28 3.05 24.58
C ARG A 521 -17.84 4.35 23.91
N HIS A 522 -17.65 4.33 22.60
CA HIS A 522 -16.98 5.42 21.87
C HIS A 522 -17.90 6.16 20.90
N GLY A 523 -19.09 5.65 20.60
CA GLY A 523 -20.00 6.11 19.55
C GLY A 523 -19.92 5.26 18.29
N PHE A 524 -21.00 5.22 17.53
CA PHE A 524 -21.03 4.53 16.24
C PHE A 524 -20.48 5.46 15.16
N TYR A 525 -19.49 4.98 14.42
CA TYR A 525 -18.88 5.66 13.27
C TYR A 525 -19.13 4.82 12.01
N LEU A 526 -19.49 5.51 10.93
CA LEU A 526 -19.70 4.91 9.62
C LEU A 526 -18.94 5.73 8.58
N GLU A 527 -18.17 5.03 7.78
CA GLU A 527 -17.37 5.60 6.71
C GLU A 527 -17.93 5.22 5.34
N GLY A 528 -17.68 6.07 4.36
CA GLY A 528 -18.03 5.84 2.98
C GLY A 528 -16.94 6.37 2.04
N VAL A 529 -16.88 5.83 0.83
CA VAL A 529 -15.98 6.33 -0.22
C VAL A 529 -16.78 6.60 -1.48
N ILE A 530 -16.55 7.79 -2.08
CA ILE A 530 -17.02 8.13 -3.43
C ILE A 530 -15.80 8.10 -4.34
N ASN A 531 -15.89 7.38 -5.44
CA ASN A 531 -14.91 7.39 -6.51
C ASN A 531 -15.59 7.94 -7.78
N ILE A 532 -15.15 9.09 -8.27
CA ILE A 532 -15.64 9.67 -9.52
C ILE A 532 -14.53 9.54 -10.56
N TYR A 533 -14.76 8.69 -11.54
CA TYR A 533 -13.78 8.44 -12.61
C TYR A 533 -13.95 9.43 -13.75
N TYR A 534 -12.83 9.95 -14.23
CA TYR A 534 -12.75 10.84 -15.39
C TYR A 534 -11.62 10.36 -16.29
N GLU A 535 -11.97 9.74 -17.41
CA GLU A 535 -10.99 9.13 -18.32
C GLU A 535 -10.36 10.15 -19.29
N GLY A 536 -9.12 9.86 -19.69
CA GLY A 536 -8.38 10.62 -20.69
C GLY A 536 -7.92 12.01 -20.25
N ALA A 537 -7.34 12.77 -21.19
CA ALA A 537 -6.80 14.11 -20.93
C ALA A 537 -7.87 15.11 -20.46
N SER A 538 -9.08 15.02 -21.02
CA SER A 538 -10.23 15.84 -20.58
C SER A 538 -10.64 15.50 -19.15
N GLY A 539 -10.51 14.24 -18.73
CA GLY A 539 -10.79 13.79 -17.38
C GLY A 539 -9.80 14.36 -16.36
N ALA A 540 -8.51 14.36 -16.68
CA ALA A 540 -7.50 14.98 -15.85
C ALA A 540 -7.77 16.49 -15.64
N ALA A 541 -8.22 17.19 -16.68
CA ALA A 541 -8.60 18.60 -16.59
C ALA A 541 -9.81 18.80 -15.67
N LYS A 542 -10.81 17.90 -15.67
CA LYS A 542 -11.96 17.95 -14.77
C LYS A 542 -11.55 17.76 -13.31
N ILE A 543 -10.69 16.77 -13.02
CA ILE A 543 -10.15 16.54 -11.66
C ILE A 543 -9.43 17.80 -11.17
N LYS A 544 -8.54 18.34 -12.00
CA LYS A 544 -7.82 19.57 -11.67
C LYS A 544 -8.80 20.73 -11.40
N ARG A 545 -9.83 20.91 -12.21
CA ARG A 545 -10.85 21.95 -12.03
C ARG A 545 -11.59 21.79 -10.70
N ILE A 546 -11.98 20.57 -10.31
CA ILE A 546 -12.60 20.31 -9.02
C ILE A 546 -11.68 20.78 -7.90
N LEU A 547 -10.40 20.36 -7.91
CA LEU A 547 -9.43 20.73 -6.89
C LEU A 547 -9.20 22.26 -6.84
N ASP A 548 -9.01 22.89 -8.01
CA ASP A 548 -8.80 24.34 -8.10
C ASP A 548 -10.03 25.14 -7.61
N THR A 549 -11.25 24.67 -7.88
CA THR A 549 -12.48 25.33 -7.41
C THR A 549 -12.72 25.14 -5.91
N TYR A 550 -12.36 24.00 -5.31
CA TYR A 550 -12.34 23.86 -3.85
C TYR A 550 -11.41 24.89 -3.21
N ARG A 551 -10.26 25.16 -3.83
CA ARG A 551 -9.26 26.11 -3.34
C ARG A 551 -9.64 27.57 -3.55
N SER A 552 -10.17 27.93 -4.72
CA SER A 552 -10.50 29.32 -5.06
C SER A 552 -11.85 29.77 -4.54
N ALA A 553 -12.80 28.85 -4.43
CA ALA A 553 -14.16 29.07 -3.93
C ALA A 553 -14.56 27.93 -2.97
N PRO A 554 -14.00 27.92 -1.73
CA PRO A 554 -14.35 26.93 -0.73
C PRO A 554 -15.87 26.87 -0.50
N PRO A 555 -16.46 25.67 -0.36
CA PRO A 555 -17.88 25.54 -0.14
C PRO A 555 -18.25 26.08 1.26
N THR A 556 -19.34 26.81 1.34
CA THR A 556 -19.92 27.29 2.61
C THR A 556 -21.05 26.39 3.11
N ALA A 557 -21.63 25.59 2.24
CA ALA A 557 -22.65 24.60 2.53
C ALA A 557 -22.73 23.52 1.47
N PHE A 558 -23.29 22.37 1.84
CA PHE A 558 -23.71 21.28 0.95
C PHE A 558 -25.22 21.09 1.13
N GLY A 559 -26.01 21.55 0.14
CA GLY A 559 -27.45 21.63 0.28
C GLY A 559 -27.83 22.52 1.47
N ASP A 560 -28.54 21.95 2.43
CA ASP A 560 -28.99 22.61 3.66
C ASP A 560 -27.99 22.49 4.84
N VAL A 561 -26.86 21.79 4.64
CA VAL A 561 -25.85 21.57 5.69
C VAL A 561 -24.69 22.55 5.55
N ALA A 562 -24.57 23.46 6.51
CA ALA A 562 -23.45 24.42 6.53
C ALA A 562 -22.10 23.76 6.75
N VAL A 563 -21.04 24.33 6.17
CA VAL A 563 -19.65 23.95 6.44
C VAL A 563 -19.21 24.64 7.74
N ALA A 564 -18.81 23.84 8.73
CA ALA A 564 -18.29 24.34 10.00
C ALA A 564 -16.79 24.63 9.93
N LYS A 565 -16.04 23.83 9.16
CA LYS A 565 -14.60 23.99 8.98
C LYS A 565 -14.17 23.48 7.61
N PHE A 566 -13.30 24.25 6.94
CA PHE A 566 -12.63 23.86 5.70
C PHE A 566 -11.13 23.98 5.90
N GLN A 567 -10.35 22.94 5.53
CA GLN A 567 -8.89 22.92 5.64
C GLN A 567 -8.29 22.55 4.28
N ASP A 568 -7.36 23.38 3.79
CA ASP A 568 -6.59 23.15 2.56
C ASP A 568 -5.15 22.76 2.94
N PHE A 569 -4.82 21.47 2.88
CA PHE A 569 -3.48 20.94 3.17
C PHE A 569 -2.41 21.39 2.15
N GLY A 570 -2.84 21.96 1.02
CA GLY A 570 -1.94 22.56 0.05
C GLY A 570 -1.46 23.96 0.40
N ARG A 571 -2.20 24.69 1.25
CA ARG A 571 -1.93 26.09 1.61
C ARG A 571 -1.69 26.31 3.10
N GLU A 572 -2.40 25.60 3.95
CA GLU A 572 -2.32 25.77 5.39
C GLU A 572 -1.09 25.06 5.98
N GLN A 573 -0.51 25.62 7.02
CA GLN A 573 0.47 24.92 7.82
C GLN A 573 -0.26 24.07 8.86
N ILE A 574 -0.28 22.76 8.64
CA ILE A 574 -0.93 21.80 9.52
C ILE A 574 0.17 21.02 10.27
N PHE A 575 -0.03 20.85 11.56
CA PHE A 575 0.89 20.13 12.44
C PHE A 575 0.18 18.90 13.00
N ASP A 576 0.91 17.82 13.15
CA ASP A 576 0.42 16.63 13.84
C ASP A 576 0.52 16.77 15.37
N ALA A 577 0.12 15.74 16.10
CA ALA A 577 0.14 15.78 17.56
C ALA A 577 1.54 15.67 18.19
N ASP A 578 2.59 15.40 17.40
CA ASP A 578 3.99 15.54 17.81
C ASP A 578 4.53 16.98 17.62
N GLY A 579 3.74 17.85 16.98
CA GLY A 579 4.14 19.20 16.60
C GLY A 579 4.97 19.26 15.33
N GLU A 580 5.04 18.18 14.56
CA GLU A 580 5.72 18.13 13.27
C GLU A 580 4.81 18.62 12.15
N LYS A 581 5.38 19.42 11.24
CA LYS A 581 4.66 19.95 10.09
C LYS A 581 4.34 18.84 9.10
N ILE A 582 3.05 18.74 8.75
CA ILE A 582 2.58 17.82 7.72
C ILE A 582 2.98 18.37 6.34
N PRO A 583 3.54 17.54 5.43
CA PRO A 583 3.85 17.96 4.08
C PRO A 583 2.63 18.48 3.33
N SER A 584 2.84 19.50 2.49
CA SER A 584 1.78 20.07 1.64
C SER A 584 1.28 19.03 0.62
N GLN A 585 -0.04 18.92 0.46
CA GLN A 585 -0.69 18.01 -0.48
C GLN A 585 -2.04 18.58 -0.95
N ASP A 586 -2.46 18.27 -2.16
CA ASP A 586 -3.83 18.56 -2.66
C ASP A 586 -4.85 17.64 -1.98
N LEU A 587 -5.11 17.95 -0.73
CA LEU A 587 -6.09 17.31 0.15
C LEU A 587 -6.93 18.39 0.83
N TYR A 588 -8.23 18.26 0.78
CA TYR A 588 -9.17 19.09 1.51
C TYR A 588 -9.88 18.28 2.59
N PHE A 589 -9.97 18.81 3.81
CA PHE A 589 -10.75 18.21 4.88
C PHE A 589 -11.86 19.17 5.28
N VAL A 590 -13.11 18.69 5.18
CA VAL A 590 -14.31 19.50 5.40
C VAL A 590 -15.11 18.90 6.53
N THR A 591 -15.42 19.73 7.54
CA THR A 591 -16.33 19.37 8.65
C THR A 591 -17.64 20.13 8.47
N LEU A 592 -18.74 19.42 8.56
CA LEU A 592 -20.08 19.95 8.42
C LEU A 592 -20.69 20.28 9.80
N ALA A 593 -21.65 21.19 9.84
CA ALA A 593 -22.31 21.65 11.09
C ALA A 593 -23.08 20.54 11.82
N ASN A 594 -23.48 19.48 11.11
CA ASN A 594 -24.15 18.31 11.68
C ASN A 594 -23.17 17.24 12.26
N GLY A 595 -21.87 17.55 12.29
CA GLY A 595 -20.83 16.64 12.77
C GLY A 595 -20.29 15.65 11.74
N SER A 596 -20.91 15.49 10.58
CA SER A 596 -20.33 14.70 9.48
C SER A 596 -19.10 15.41 8.91
N SER A 597 -18.20 14.67 8.28
CA SER A 597 -17.03 15.25 7.62
C SER A 597 -16.65 14.47 6.39
N PHE A 598 -15.83 15.06 5.53
CA PHE A 598 -15.22 14.34 4.43
C PHE A 598 -13.85 14.87 4.09
N ALA A 599 -13.02 13.99 3.49
CA ALA A 599 -11.76 14.37 2.86
C ALA A 599 -11.89 14.23 1.34
N ALA A 600 -11.34 15.18 0.58
CA ALA A 600 -11.39 15.18 -0.89
C ALA A 600 -9.96 15.28 -1.45
N ARG A 601 -9.61 14.39 -2.40
CA ARG A 601 -8.31 14.44 -3.11
C ARG A 601 -8.39 13.79 -4.48
N GLY A 602 -7.48 14.17 -5.37
CA GLY A 602 -7.20 13.41 -6.58
C GLY A 602 -6.47 12.10 -6.26
N SER A 603 -6.74 11.04 -7.01
CA SER A 603 -5.93 9.82 -6.92
C SER A 603 -4.56 10.06 -7.56
N GLY A 604 -3.48 9.60 -6.91
CA GLY A 604 -2.14 9.69 -7.47
C GLY A 604 -1.82 8.63 -8.53
N THR A 605 -2.66 7.60 -8.66
CA THR A 605 -2.37 6.43 -9.52
C THR A 605 -3.45 6.16 -10.56
N GLU A 606 -4.62 6.76 -10.45
CA GLU A 606 -5.79 6.52 -11.30
C GLU A 606 -6.49 7.84 -11.63
N PRO A 607 -7.12 7.98 -12.80
CA PRO A 607 -7.81 9.20 -13.22
C PRO A 607 -9.17 9.35 -12.48
N LYS A 608 -9.11 9.53 -11.16
CA LYS A 608 -10.32 9.66 -10.35
C LYS A 608 -10.18 10.67 -9.21
N MET A 609 -11.31 11.26 -8.86
CA MET A 609 -11.49 12.04 -7.64
C MET A 609 -12.02 11.11 -6.54
N LYS A 610 -11.42 11.16 -5.34
CA LYS A 610 -11.84 10.39 -4.17
C LYS A 610 -12.37 11.30 -3.09
N PHE A 611 -13.51 10.91 -2.50
CA PHE A 611 -14.04 11.53 -1.30
C PHE A 611 -14.22 10.47 -0.22
N TYR A 612 -13.67 10.70 0.94
CA TYR A 612 -13.77 9.84 2.12
C TYR A 612 -14.74 10.48 3.08
N LEU A 613 -15.87 9.85 3.33
CA LEU A 613 -16.98 10.37 4.12
C LEU A 613 -16.98 9.76 5.52
N PHE A 614 -17.35 10.56 6.50
CA PHE A 614 -17.45 10.16 7.91
C PHE A 614 -18.73 10.72 8.51
N ALA A 615 -19.55 9.82 9.09
CA ALA A 615 -20.70 10.20 9.89
C ALA A 615 -20.67 9.42 11.21
N HIS A 616 -21.20 10.00 12.27
CA HIS A 616 -21.20 9.37 13.58
C HIS A 616 -22.37 9.83 14.45
N ALA A 617 -22.76 8.97 15.38
CA ALA A 617 -23.66 9.34 16.48
C ALA A 617 -23.40 8.44 17.70
N LYS A 618 -23.83 8.88 18.87
CA LYS A 618 -23.69 8.14 20.12
C LYS A 618 -25.05 7.53 20.50
N ALA A 619 -25.05 6.23 20.81
CA ALA A 619 -26.19 5.56 21.42
C ALA A 619 -26.16 5.76 22.95
N ALA A 620 -27.31 5.97 23.58
CA ALA A 620 -27.39 6.04 25.03
C ALA A 620 -27.28 4.65 25.71
N GLY A 621 -27.50 3.58 24.95
CA GLY A 621 -27.36 2.19 25.39
C GLY A 621 -27.59 1.18 24.28
N ALA A 622 -27.44 -0.10 24.59
CA ALA A 622 -27.54 -1.19 23.61
C ALA A 622 -28.88 -1.24 22.85
N ALA A 623 -29.97 -0.88 23.52
CA ALA A 623 -31.31 -0.87 22.92
C ALA A 623 -31.45 0.14 21.75
N GLU A 624 -30.66 1.22 21.78
CA GLU A 624 -30.71 2.28 20.76
C GLU A 624 -29.71 2.08 19.63
N LEU A 625 -28.72 1.19 19.81
CA LEU A 625 -27.60 1.08 18.86
C LEU A 625 -28.05 0.78 17.43
N THR A 626 -29.03 -0.11 17.26
CA THR A 626 -29.59 -0.45 15.93
C THR A 626 -30.24 0.76 15.26
N ALA A 627 -31.00 1.56 16.02
CA ALA A 627 -31.63 2.78 15.52
C ALA A 627 -30.56 3.83 15.14
N VAL A 628 -29.54 4.00 15.97
CA VAL A 628 -28.41 4.90 15.71
C VAL A 628 -27.64 4.47 14.45
N LYS A 629 -27.34 3.19 14.28
CA LYS A 629 -26.71 2.66 13.06
C LYS A 629 -27.52 3.01 11.81
N THR A 630 -28.84 2.87 11.86
CA THR A 630 -29.76 3.20 10.76
C THR A 630 -29.78 4.70 10.47
N GLN A 631 -29.86 5.53 11.50
CA GLN A 631 -29.84 6.99 11.39
C GLN A 631 -28.54 7.48 10.73
N VAL A 632 -27.38 7.02 11.22
CA VAL A 632 -26.06 7.42 10.70
C VAL A 632 -25.90 6.98 9.26
N LYS A 633 -26.39 5.79 8.89
CA LYS A 633 -26.38 5.30 7.50
C LYS A 633 -27.20 6.21 6.59
N THR A 634 -28.40 6.57 7.00
CA THR A 634 -29.27 7.48 6.24
C THR A 634 -28.61 8.85 6.04
N GLU A 635 -27.99 9.39 7.09
CA GLU A 635 -27.27 10.66 7.01
C GLU A 635 -26.05 10.58 6.11
N LEU A 636 -25.26 9.51 6.18
CA LEU A 636 -24.11 9.31 5.32
C LEU A 636 -24.53 9.27 3.83
N GLU A 637 -25.60 8.58 3.49
CA GLU A 637 -26.11 8.52 2.10
C GLU A 637 -26.66 9.89 1.63
N ARG A 638 -27.27 10.67 2.53
CA ARG A 638 -27.70 12.06 2.24
C ARG A 638 -26.48 12.93 1.90
N VAL A 639 -25.47 12.91 2.76
CA VAL A 639 -24.22 13.68 2.57
C VAL A 639 -23.50 13.23 1.30
N ARG A 640 -23.47 11.92 1.02
CA ARG A 640 -22.93 11.35 -0.22
C ARG A 640 -23.54 12.00 -1.46
N ALA A 641 -24.86 12.02 -1.54
CA ALA A 641 -25.59 12.57 -2.69
C ALA A 641 -25.29 14.07 -2.90
N LEU A 642 -25.19 14.85 -1.80
CA LEU A 642 -24.86 16.27 -1.86
C LEU A 642 -23.44 16.52 -2.37
N ILE A 643 -22.45 15.73 -1.91
CA ILE A 643 -21.06 15.85 -2.34
C ILE A 643 -20.90 15.45 -3.79
N GLU A 644 -21.55 14.37 -4.24
CA GLU A 644 -21.52 13.94 -5.63
C GLU A 644 -22.11 15.00 -6.57
N ALA A 645 -23.21 15.65 -6.18
CA ALA A 645 -23.81 16.72 -6.96
C ALA A 645 -22.90 17.95 -7.05
N ASP A 646 -22.27 18.37 -5.94
CA ASP A 646 -21.31 19.47 -5.91
C ASP A 646 -20.08 19.18 -6.78
N ALA A 647 -19.51 17.98 -6.66
CA ALA A 647 -18.35 17.57 -7.44
C ALA A 647 -18.63 17.57 -8.96
N LYS A 648 -19.80 17.05 -9.37
CA LYS A 648 -20.24 17.09 -10.77
C LYS A 648 -20.37 18.52 -11.29
N LYS A 649 -21.02 19.40 -10.51
CA LYS A 649 -21.16 20.83 -10.86
C LYS A 649 -19.80 21.50 -11.05
N ARG A 650 -18.84 21.26 -10.13
CA ARG A 650 -17.47 21.81 -10.20
C ARG A 650 -16.67 21.26 -11.40
N ALA A 651 -16.94 20.02 -11.83
CA ALA A 651 -16.28 19.41 -12.99
C ALA A 651 -16.73 20.04 -14.32
N GLU A 652 -17.96 20.59 -14.36
CA GLU A 652 -18.55 21.17 -15.56
C GLU A 652 -18.24 22.69 -15.70
N GLY A 653 -17.97 23.37 -14.62
CA GLY A 653 -17.66 24.82 -14.52
C GLY A 653 -18.85 25.57 -14.05
#